data_50475307121877a7c36800ddb9e8159a
#
_entry.id   50475307121877a7c36800ddb9e8159a
#
_cell.length_a   1.000
_cell.length_b   1.000
_cell.length_c   1.000
_cell.angle_alpha   90.00
_cell.angle_beta   90.00
_cell.angle_gamma   90.00
#
_symmetry.space_group_name_H-M   'P 1'
#
loop_
_entity.id
_entity.type
_entity.pdbx_description
1 polymer ?
#
loop_
_entity_poly.entity_id
_entity_poly.type
_entity_poly.pdbx_seq_one_letter_code
_entity_poly.pdbx_strand_id
1 'polypeptide(L)'
;MLSACKKQDEPPQNTVYRSETAEILSEITGDFNTFEYSDGKIYFLSEFLPDPEGSFSKYFLNSVGTDGNGFSSEMLAEGDNMYICPPKFDADGTLYYVISSKIDSGHKYTLYKTTSEGNKSETDITEAVTSCAPDFFPSEILVSEGGVFISGYNSVIVLDSGGALKTYIPEIVSNGGIHNLARGGSGRIYAYIFNGYGFELQYLDEEKAEFTSAEFPFDGYNNIVFDGRDDAELFVSDGTALYILGADGVKKGILNLVQSGVSSGEVQRIFPTDNGGFVCAGKSMDSGAPVISELSPQTGYVESRKEIVLAGTEYSIDTRIENAAVKFNNTSTDNYITIKKYPWDNIDQLNLDIISGNIPDILISDSSIPVENYISKGVFTDLYPFIDGDSELDRSDFLQNLLSSCETDGKLYRFTDRFKVYTALGKTSIFGEDMGINMDKLQQIAAARPEGTETFPGVTKQDILTYALELSGDEFIDYKKGTCRFDSDSFIAMMKYANGYIDGIDYDSYFDDSFWSRFDTMFADESALLMTAYLSDYTDIFRFERINFGEPVTAVGFPCENRIGTSFVVDTAFSISEKSDEKQEAWEFIRTLLLPKYQDKCDCFPVRTDSLEKSAAAAMKHDPNRVNQAIVIMGQMALSSGKGYIGEPQKADIDHMNAVIASADGIMSYNASIRDIITEEAETFFSGAKTTEEAAQIIQSRVRLYLEEHS
;
A
#
# COMPACT_ATOMS: atom_id res chain seq x y z
N MET A 1 -21.06 25.77 -13.04
CA MET A 1 -22.05 25.41 -11.99
C MET A 1 -21.23 25.26 -10.73
N LEU A 2 -21.56 26.01 -9.69
CA LEU A 2 -20.81 26.00 -8.41
C LEU A 2 -20.96 24.62 -7.77
N SER A 3 -19.85 23.86 -7.73
CA SER A 3 -19.74 22.66 -6.91
C SER A 3 -19.79 23.11 -5.45
N ALA A 4 -20.77 22.60 -4.72
CA ALA A 4 -20.90 22.86 -3.30
C ALA A 4 -19.69 22.24 -2.59
N CYS A 5 -18.91 23.06 -1.88
CA CYS A 5 -17.94 22.59 -0.90
C CYS A 5 -18.65 21.65 0.08
N LYS A 6 -18.34 20.35 0.03
CA LYS A 6 -18.70 19.43 1.10
C LYS A 6 -17.92 19.89 2.33
N LYS A 7 -18.63 20.29 3.38
CA LYS A 7 -18.04 20.39 4.72
C LYS A 7 -17.51 19.01 5.10
N GLN A 8 -16.23 18.93 5.43
CA GLN A 8 -15.72 17.78 6.19
C GLN A 8 -16.54 17.69 7.47
N ASP A 9 -17.10 16.52 7.75
CA ASP A 9 -17.84 16.27 8.96
C ASP A 9 -16.85 16.32 10.14
N GLU A 10 -17.02 17.32 11.00
CA GLU A 10 -16.28 17.39 12.26
C GLU A 10 -16.68 16.20 13.13
N PRO A 11 -15.71 15.54 13.81
CA PRO A 11 -16.03 14.47 14.75
C PRO A 11 -16.93 15.02 15.87
N PRO A 12 -17.84 14.20 16.43
CA PRO A 12 -18.75 14.65 17.45
C PRO A 12 -17.98 15.11 18.68
N GLN A 13 -18.23 16.35 19.10
CA GLN A 13 -17.67 16.93 20.29
C GLN A 13 -18.11 16.10 21.53
N ASN A 14 -17.15 15.66 22.35
CA ASN A 14 -17.21 15.24 23.74
C ASN A 14 -17.21 13.75 24.11
N THR A 15 -16.98 12.81 23.21
CA THR A 15 -16.69 11.43 23.63
C THR A 15 -15.36 10.99 23.07
N VAL A 16 -14.39 10.70 23.92
CA VAL A 16 -13.10 10.12 23.54
C VAL A 16 -13.13 8.64 23.83
N TYR A 17 -12.63 7.82 22.93
CA TYR A 17 -12.48 6.39 23.16
C TYR A 17 -11.02 6.08 23.55
N ARG A 18 -10.83 5.16 24.49
CA ARG A 18 -9.52 4.69 24.89
C ARG A 18 -9.46 3.19 24.72
N SER A 19 -8.36 2.71 24.17
CA SER A 19 -8.11 1.29 23.98
C SER A 19 -7.41 0.67 25.18
N GLU A 20 -7.82 -0.55 25.54
CA GLU A 20 -7.00 -1.51 26.25
C GLU A 20 -6.65 -2.61 25.24
N THR A 21 -5.36 -2.78 24.93
CA THR A 21 -4.89 -3.68 23.88
C THR A 21 -4.22 -4.91 24.50
N ALA A 22 -4.62 -6.08 24.06
CA ALA A 22 -4.02 -7.35 24.40
C ALA A 22 -3.49 -8.05 23.13
N GLU A 23 -2.24 -8.48 23.16
CA GLU A 23 -1.64 -9.32 22.13
C GLU A 23 -1.67 -10.78 22.60
N ILE A 24 -2.14 -11.67 21.75
CA ILE A 24 -2.31 -13.08 22.09
C ILE A 24 -1.02 -13.83 21.77
N LEU A 25 -0.16 -13.98 22.78
CA LEU A 25 1.12 -14.66 22.65
C LEU A 25 1.05 -16.18 22.90
N SER A 26 -0.16 -16.75 23.04
CA SER A 26 -0.37 -18.19 23.13
C SER A 26 0.06 -18.88 21.83
N GLU A 27 0.54 -20.10 21.92
CA GLU A 27 0.84 -20.92 20.73
C GLU A 27 -0.46 -21.15 19.93
N ILE A 28 -0.56 -20.51 18.77
CA ILE A 28 -1.61 -20.75 17.81
C ILE A 28 -1.08 -21.73 16.78
N THR A 29 -1.86 -22.78 16.54
CA THR A 29 -1.51 -23.77 15.53
C THR A 29 -1.92 -23.28 14.15
N GLY A 30 -0.95 -22.98 13.30
CA GLY A 30 -1.17 -22.55 11.91
C GLY A 30 -1.40 -21.07 11.71
N ASP A 31 -1.64 -20.68 10.45
CA ASP A 31 -2.01 -19.32 10.07
C ASP A 31 -3.46 -19.03 10.42
N PHE A 32 -3.75 -17.80 10.87
CA PHE A 32 -5.10 -17.42 11.26
C PHE A 32 -5.61 -16.26 10.42
N ASN A 33 -6.92 -16.25 10.28
CA ASN A 33 -7.67 -15.18 9.63
C ASN A 33 -9.06 -15.05 10.26
N THR A 34 -9.81 -14.04 9.86
CA THR A 34 -11.21 -13.81 10.21
C THR A 34 -11.50 -13.87 11.70
N PHE A 35 -12.07 -12.77 12.19
CA PHE A 35 -12.43 -12.63 13.59
C PHE A 35 -13.94 -12.47 13.71
N GLU A 36 -14.51 -13.04 14.77
CA GLU A 36 -15.90 -12.89 15.18
C GLU A 36 -15.98 -12.59 16.67
N TYR A 37 -17.01 -11.87 17.07
CA TYR A 37 -17.26 -11.52 18.46
C TYR A 37 -18.60 -12.12 18.91
N SER A 38 -18.56 -12.85 20.00
CA SER A 38 -19.78 -13.39 20.64
C SER A 38 -19.55 -13.58 22.14
N ASP A 39 -20.50 -13.18 22.96
CA ASP A 39 -20.51 -13.40 24.41
C ASP A 39 -19.22 -12.97 25.14
N GLY A 40 -18.72 -11.77 24.81
CA GLY A 40 -17.49 -11.21 25.43
C GLY A 40 -16.19 -11.87 25.01
N LYS A 41 -16.21 -12.68 23.95
CA LYS A 41 -15.05 -13.36 23.40
C LYS A 41 -14.85 -13.05 21.93
N ILE A 42 -13.59 -13.04 21.54
CA ILE A 42 -13.17 -13.07 20.14
C ILE A 42 -12.90 -14.51 19.73
N TYR A 43 -13.44 -14.88 18.59
CA TYR A 43 -13.22 -16.16 17.92
C TYR A 43 -12.49 -15.94 16.60
N PHE A 44 -11.59 -16.84 16.24
CA PHE A 44 -10.89 -16.80 14.95
C PHE A 44 -10.52 -18.19 14.47
N LEU A 45 -10.53 -18.37 13.14
CA LEU A 45 -10.16 -19.61 12.50
C LEU A 45 -8.65 -19.64 12.27
N SER A 46 -7.96 -20.77 12.56
CA SER A 46 -6.60 -21.00 12.10
C SER A 46 -6.50 -22.29 11.28
N GLU A 47 -5.64 -22.25 10.26
CA GLU A 47 -5.33 -23.36 9.37
C GLU A 47 -3.88 -23.78 9.53
N PHE A 48 -3.66 -25.06 9.75
CA PHE A 48 -2.35 -25.67 9.83
C PHE A 48 -2.17 -26.68 8.68
N LEU A 49 -1.12 -26.47 7.90
CA LEU A 49 -0.67 -27.34 6.83
C LEU A 49 0.52 -28.16 7.32
N PRO A 50 0.34 -29.47 7.65
CA PRO A 50 1.46 -30.30 8.08
C PRO A 50 2.54 -30.47 7.01
N ASP A 51 2.15 -30.41 5.74
CA ASP A 51 3.01 -30.38 4.57
C ASP A 51 2.62 -29.17 3.71
N PRO A 52 3.48 -28.13 3.61
CA PRO A 52 3.16 -26.94 2.81
C PRO A 52 2.93 -27.19 1.31
N GLU A 53 3.47 -28.30 0.79
CA GLU A 53 3.24 -28.75 -0.60
C GLU A 53 2.08 -29.75 -0.72
N GLY A 54 1.50 -30.16 0.42
CA GLY A 54 0.43 -31.14 0.52
C GLY A 54 -0.96 -30.52 0.41
N SER A 55 -1.95 -31.39 0.30
CA SER A 55 -3.37 -31.01 0.25
C SER A 55 -4.10 -31.19 1.57
N PHE A 56 -3.42 -31.66 2.62
CA PHE A 56 -4.01 -31.98 3.91
C PHE A 56 -3.96 -30.77 4.84
N SER A 57 -5.12 -30.31 5.30
CA SER A 57 -5.27 -29.18 6.23
C SER A 57 -5.90 -29.60 7.54
N LYS A 58 -5.54 -28.88 8.62
CA LYS A 58 -6.22 -28.94 9.91
C LYS A 58 -6.72 -27.55 10.27
N TYR A 59 -7.98 -27.45 10.65
CA TYR A 59 -8.63 -26.21 11.01
C TYR A 59 -9.00 -26.19 12.49
N PHE A 60 -8.67 -25.06 13.14
CA PHE A 60 -8.95 -24.86 14.56
C PHE A 60 -9.78 -23.61 14.74
N LEU A 61 -10.84 -23.70 15.58
CA LEU A 61 -11.54 -22.55 16.13
C LEU A 61 -10.86 -22.16 17.43
N ASN A 62 -10.29 -20.96 17.41
CA ASN A 62 -9.66 -20.39 18.59
C ASN A 62 -10.63 -19.40 19.23
N SER A 63 -10.60 -19.27 20.55
CA SER A 63 -11.36 -18.26 21.28
C SER A 63 -10.55 -17.67 22.42
N VAL A 64 -10.78 -16.40 22.72
CA VAL A 64 -10.10 -15.68 23.79
C VAL A 64 -10.98 -14.53 24.29
N GLY A 65 -10.88 -14.15 25.57
CA GLY A 65 -11.55 -12.96 26.09
C GLY A 65 -11.01 -11.67 25.48
N THR A 66 -11.81 -10.60 25.49
CA THR A 66 -11.37 -9.28 24.99
C THR A 66 -10.16 -8.72 25.74
N ASP A 67 -9.95 -9.18 26.99
CA ASP A 67 -8.79 -8.87 27.83
C ASP A 67 -7.53 -9.73 27.52
N GLY A 68 -7.59 -10.58 26.51
CA GLY A 68 -6.51 -11.47 26.11
C GLY A 68 -6.40 -12.75 26.96
N ASN A 69 -7.29 -12.95 27.93
CA ASN A 69 -7.25 -14.11 28.82
C ASN A 69 -8.18 -15.25 28.35
N GLY A 70 -7.96 -16.44 28.88
CA GLY A 70 -8.83 -17.59 28.64
C GLY A 70 -8.77 -18.15 27.22
N PHE A 71 -7.58 -18.13 26.60
CA PHE A 71 -7.37 -18.72 25.27
C PHE A 71 -7.75 -20.22 25.26
N SER A 72 -8.47 -20.61 24.23
CA SER A 72 -8.90 -21.98 23.95
C SER A 72 -8.83 -22.25 22.46
N SER A 73 -8.48 -23.47 22.08
CA SER A 73 -8.38 -23.92 20.69
C SER A 73 -9.05 -25.29 20.56
N GLU A 74 -9.96 -25.42 19.62
CA GLU A 74 -10.70 -26.66 19.30
C GLU A 74 -10.50 -27.00 17.82
N MET A 75 -10.11 -28.24 17.52
CA MET A 75 -10.04 -28.68 16.12
C MET A 75 -11.45 -28.86 15.58
N LEU A 76 -11.79 -28.10 14.53
CA LEU A 76 -13.07 -28.20 13.84
C LEU A 76 -13.11 -29.34 12.83
N ALA A 77 -12.04 -29.46 12.03
CA ALA A 77 -11.96 -30.46 10.97
C ALA A 77 -10.53 -30.70 10.52
N GLU A 78 -10.31 -31.84 9.88
CA GLU A 78 -9.07 -32.16 9.16
C GLU A 78 -9.36 -33.01 7.93
N GLY A 79 -8.57 -32.85 6.86
CA GLY A 79 -8.71 -33.64 5.63
C GLY A 79 -7.94 -33.10 4.45
N ASP A 80 -7.94 -33.89 3.36
CA ASP A 80 -7.33 -33.52 2.10
C ASP A 80 -8.28 -32.64 1.27
N ASN A 81 -7.71 -31.63 0.58
CA ASN A 81 -8.44 -30.74 -0.32
C ASN A 81 -9.76 -30.21 0.28
N MET A 82 -9.65 -29.79 1.55
CA MET A 82 -10.77 -29.26 2.32
C MET A 82 -10.56 -27.76 2.56
N TYR A 83 -11.67 -27.03 2.58
CA TYR A 83 -11.70 -25.62 2.90
C TYR A 83 -12.85 -25.34 3.86
N ILE A 84 -12.61 -24.52 4.87
CA ILE A 84 -13.66 -24.03 5.78
C ILE A 84 -13.95 -22.56 5.44
N CYS A 85 -15.17 -22.29 5.02
CA CYS A 85 -15.68 -20.93 4.95
C CYS A 85 -15.74 -20.35 6.37
N PRO A 86 -15.21 -19.14 6.61
CA PRO A 86 -15.08 -18.57 7.94
C PRO A 86 -16.35 -18.64 8.76
N PRO A 87 -16.23 -19.01 10.05
CA PRO A 87 -17.39 -19.14 10.95
C PRO A 87 -18.02 -17.78 11.25
N LYS A 88 -19.35 -17.77 11.43
CA LYS A 88 -20.16 -16.60 11.77
C LYS A 88 -21.16 -16.95 12.86
N PHE A 89 -21.38 -16.02 13.80
CA PHE A 89 -22.45 -16.15 14.81
C PHE A 89 -23.72 -15.44 14.35
N ASP A 90 -24.88 -16.05 14.67
CA ASP A 90 -26.15 -15.34 14.60
C ASP A 90 -26.43 -14.54 15.90
N ALA A 91 -27.58 -13.84 15.93
CA ALA A 91 -27.97 -13.04 17.07
C ALA A 91 -28.21 -13.85 18.37
N ASP A 92 -28.49 -15.15 18.26
CA ASP A 92 -28.70 -16.06 19.37
C ASP A 92 -27.41 -16.75 19.84
N GLY A 93 -26.26 -16.39 19.26
CA GLY A 93 -24.95 -16.98 19.56
C GLY A 93 -24.76 -18.37 18.98
N THR A 94 -25.56 -18.78 17.98
CA THR A 94 -25.33 -20.00 17.21
C THR A 94 -24.23 -19.78 16.19
N LEU A 95 -23.20 -20.62 16.22
CA LEU A 95 -22.09 -20.62 15.28
C LEU A 95 -22.46 -21.39 14.01
N TYR A 96 -22.19 -20.77 12.86
CA TYR A 96 -22.36 -21.37 11.53
C TYR A 96 -21.03 -21.38 10.79
N TYR A 97 -20.73 -22.45 10.06
CA TYR A 97 -19.64 -22.52 9.08
C TYR A 97 -19.94 -23.57 8.01
N VAL A 98 -19.33 -23.43 6.85
CA VAL A 98 -19.44 -24.37 5.73
C VAL A 98 -18.10 -25.04 5.48
N ILE A 99 -18.10 -26.36 5.37
CA ILE A 99 -16.95 -27.12 4.87
C ILE A 99 -17.22 -27.49 3.41
N SER A 100 -16.27 -27.12 2.54
CA SER A 100 -16.16 -27.60 1.18
C SER A 100 -15.04 -28.63 1.10
N SER A 101 -15.30 -29.81 0.55
CA SER A 101 -14.30 -30.86 0.35
C SER A 101 -14.35 -31.37 -1.08
N LYS A 102 -13.21 -31.55 -1.70
CA LYS A 102 -13.11 -32.13 -3.04
C LYS A 102 -13.37 -33.64 -2.97
N ILE A 103 -14.27 -34.14 -3.82
CA ILE A 103 -14.59 -35.56 -3.99
C ILE A 103 -14.41 -35.94 -5.47
N ASP A 104 -14.43 -37.24 -5.79
CA ASP A 104 -14.21 -37.72 -7.18
C ASP A 104 -15.19 -37.12 -8.21
N SER A 105 -16.41 -36.76 -7.77
CA SER A 105 -17.48 -36.20 -8.65
C SER A 105 -17.63 -34.66 -8.55
N GLY A 106 -16.69 -33.95 -7.93
CA GLY A 106 -16.78 -32.48 -7.74
C GLY A 106 -16.52 -32.06 -6.29
N HIS A 107 -17.37 -31.23 -5.73
CA HIS A 107 -17.27 -30.75 -4.34
C HIS A 107 -18.49 -31.20 -3.52
N LYS A 108 -18.22 -31.57 -2.27
CA LYS A 108 -19.24 -31.75 -1.23
C LYS A 108 -19.27 -30.52 -0.32
N TYR A 109 -20.46 -30.03 -0.01
CA TYR A 109 -20.67 -28.89 0.89
C TYR A 109 -21.51 -29.31 2.09
N THR A 110 -21.04 -29.02 3.28
CA THR A 110 -21.75 -29.33 4.53
C THR A 110 -21.84 -28.07 5.40
N LEU A 111 -23.05 -27.68 5.76
CA LEU A 111 -23.33 -26.60 6.71
C LEU A 111 -23.32 -27.16 8.12
N TYR A 112 -22.47 -26.62 8.96
CA TYR A 112 -22.36 -26.92 10.39
C TYR A 112 -23.01 -25.83 11.23
N LYS A 113 -23.64 -26.24 12.32
CA LYS A 113 -24.19 -25.34 13.33
C LYS A 113 -23.85 -25.84 14.72
N THR A 114 -23.48 -24.91 15.58
CA THR A 114 -23.27 -25.18 17.00
C THR A 114 -24.05 -24.14 17.78
N THR A 115 -25.12 -24.55 18.51
CA THR A 115 -25.90 -23.62 19.32
C THR A 115 -25.08 -23.11 20.51
N SER A 116 -25.53 -22.01 21.14
CA SER A 116 -24.92 -21.47 22.37
C SER A 116 -24.90 -22.49 23.53
N GLU A 117 -25.83 -23.49 23.52
CA GLU A 117 -25.82 -24.62 24.45
C GLU A 117 -24.84 -25.74 24.10
N GLY A 118 -24.11 -25.61 22.95
CA GLY A 118 -23.15 -26.60 22.48
C GLY A 118 -23.73 -27.75 21.64
N ASN A 119 -25.03 -27.70 21.26
CA ASN A 119 -25.63 -28.72 20.40
C ASN A 119 -25.12 -28.56 18.99
N LYS A 120 -24.47 -29.61 18.44
CA LYS A 120 -23.92 -29.66 17.09
C LYS A 120 -24.87 -30.32 16.11
N SER A 121 -25.04 -29.77 14.93
CA SER A 121 -25.74 -30.37 13.80
C SER A 121 -24.99 -30.10 12.50
N GLU A 122 -25.13 -31.02 11.56
CA GLU A 122 -24.60 -30.93 10.21
C GLU A 122 -25.70 -31.17 9.19
N THR A 123 -25.65 -30.45 8.07
CA THR A 123 -26.60 -30.55 6.98
C THR A 123 -25.84 -30.62 5.67
N ASP A 124 -26.10 -31.66 4.87
CA ASP A 124 -25.55 -31.72 3.51
C ASP A 124 -26.32 -30.74 2.61
N ILE A 125 -25.60 -29.73 2.11
CA ILE A 125 -26.13 -28.69 1.22
C ILE A 125 -25.58 -28.81 -0.19
N THR A 126 -24.95 -29.94 -0.53
CA THR A 126 -24.30 -30.16 -1.84
C THR A 126 -25.24 -29.92 -3.00
N GLU A 127 -26.45 -30.52 -2.98
CA GLU A 127 -27.44 -30.34 -4.04
C GLU A 127 -27.90 -28.89 -4.15
N ALA A 128 -28.12 -28.20 -3.01
CA ALA A 128 -28.52 -26.80 -2.99
C ALA A 128 -27.46 -25.90 -3.64
N VAL A 129 -26.18 -26.14 -3.38
CA VAL A 129 -25.06 -25.37 -3.93
C VAL A 129 -24.79 -25.73 -5.40
N THR A 130 -24.62 -27.01 -5.71
CA THR A 130 -24.19 -27.44 -7.06
C THR A 130 -25.28 -27.27 -8.12
N SER A 131 -26.57 -27.25 -7.73
CA SER A 131 -27.67 -26.93 -8.66
C SER A 131 -27.63 -25.47 -9.14
N CYS A 132 -26.99 -24.59 -8.39
CA CYS A 132 -26.81 -23.17 -8.72
C CYS A 132 -25.48 -22.89 -9.40
N ALA A 133 -24.39 -23.37 -8.80
CA ALA A 133 -23.02 -23.13 -9.23
C ALA A 133 -22.16 -24.38 -8.96
N PRO A 134 -21.87 -25.21 -10.01
CA PRO A 134 -21.13 -26.46 -9.83
C PRO A 134 -19.73 -26.30 -9.20
N ASP A 135 -19.05 -25.20 -9.52
CA ASP A 135 -17.69 -24.88 -9.05
C ASP A 135 -17.70 -23.74 -8.00
N PHE A 136 -18.73 -23.66 -7.17
CA PHE A 136 -18.87 -22.63 -6.17
C PHE A 136 -17.78 -22.72 -5.11
N PHE A 137 -17.07 -21.62 -4.87
CA PHE A 137 -16.10 -21.50 -3.78
C PHE A 137 -16.66 -20.56 -2.70
N PRO A 138 -17.06 -21.08 -1.52
CA PRO A 138 -17.64 -20.28 -0.46
C PRO A 138 -16.55 -19.42 0.19
N SER A 139 -16.71 -18.09 0.19
CA SER A 139 -15.73 -17.14 0.75
C SER A 139 -16.15 -16.57 2.10
N GLU A 140 -17.45 -16.33 2.31
CA GLU A 140 -17.97 -15.75 3.55
C GLU A 140 -19.37 -16.24 3.84
N ILE A 141 -19.76 -16.28 5.12
CA ILE A 141 -21.13 -16.55 5.59
C ILE A 141 -21.65 -15.31 6.29
N LEU A 142 -22.91 -14.96 6.02
CA LEU A 142 -23.68 -14.02 6.81
C LEU A 142 -24.97 -14.67 7.25
N VAL A 143 -25.37 -14.50 8.52
CA VAL A 143 -26.60 -15.06 9.05
C VAL A 143 -27.55 -13.96 9.46
N SER A 144 -28.80 -14.03 9.00
CA SER A 144 -29.85 -13.09 9.36
C SER A 144 -31.19 -13.81 9.49
N GLU A 145 -32.25 -13.09 9.87
CA GLU A 145 -33.65 -13.62 9.87
C GLU A 145 -34.05 -14.13 8.45
N GLY A 146 -33.48 -13.55 7.40
CA GLY A 146 -33.72 -13.95 6.01
C GLY A 146 -33.13 -15.32 5.65
N GLY A 147 -32.15 -15.83 6.40
CA GLY A 147 -31.50 -17.12 6.15
C GLY A 147 -29.98 -17.08 6.32
N VAL A 148 -29.33 -18.10 5.75
CA VAL A 148 -27.88 -18.23 5.68
C VAL A 148 -27.41 -17.79 4.29
N PHE A 149 -26.68 -16.70 4.20
CA PHE A 149 -26.10 -16.14 2.98
C PHE A 149 -24.68 -16.65 2.87
N ILE A 150 -24.36 -17.30 1.76
CA ILE A 150 -23.01 -17.80 1.49
C ILE A 150 -22.53 -17.09 0.22
N SER A 151 -21.51 -16.22 0.36
CA SER A 151 -20.91 -15.57 -0.81
C SER A 151 -19.87 -16.45 -1.46
N GLY A 152 -19.83 -16.41 -2.78
CA GLY A 152 -18.68 -16.77 -3.58
C GLY A 152 -17.97 -15.50 -4.06
N TYR A 153 -17.09 -15.63 -5.06
CA TYR A 153 -16.37 -14.48 -5.62
C TYR A 153 -17.31 -13.39 -6.14
N ASN A 154 -18.35 -13.78 -6.89
CA ASN A 154 -19.29 -12.86 -7.55
C ASN A 154 -20.74 -13.32 -7.49
N SER A 155 -21.10 -14.12 -6.53
CA SER A 155 -22.47 -14.65 -6.40
C SER A 155 -22.81 -14.95 -4.95
N VAL A 156 -24.11 -15.02 -4.62
CA VAL A 156 -24.58 -15.35 -3.28
C VAL A 156 -25.63 -16.47 -3.36
N ILE A 157 -25.45 -17.49 -2.54
CA ILE A 157 -26.44 -18.55 -2.30
C ILE A 157 -27.13 -18.25 -0.97
N VAL A 158 -28.44 -18.24 -0.96
CA VAL A 158 -29.24 -18.03 0.24
C VAL A 158 -29.97 -19.31 0.59
N LEU A 159 -29.72 -19.83 1.78
CA LEU A 159 -30.36 -21.02 2.34
C LEU A 159 -31.33 -20.62 3.45
N ASP A 160 -32.35 -21.43 3.67
CA ASP A 160 -33.12 -21.32 4.89
C ASP A 160 -32.36 -21.87 6.10
N SER A 161 -32.95 -21.76 7.29
CA SER A 161 -32.34 -22.26 8.53
C SER A 161 -32.15 -23.78 8.54
N GLY A 162 -32.81 -24.54 7.68
CA GLY A 162 -32.69 -25.98 7.51
C GLY A 162 -31.61 -26.38 6.47
N GLY A 163 -31.04 -25.42 5.72
CA GLY A 163 -30.08 -25.66 4.66
C GLY A 163 -30.71 -25.86 3.26
N ALA A 164 -32.04 -25.67 3.12
CA ALA A 164 -32.68 -25.73 1.81
C ALA A 164 -32.47 -24.41 1.03
N LEU A 165 -32.28 -24.54 -0.29
CA LEU A 165 -32.11 -23.39 -1.16
C LEU A 165 -33.35 -22.49 -1.17
N LYS A 166 -33.15 -21.22 -0.82
CA LYS A 166 -34.17 -20.15 -0.95
C LYS A 166 -33.97 -19.39 -2.26
N THR A 167 -32.76 -18.95 -2.52
CA THR A 167 -32.44 -18.07 -3.66
C THR A 167 -30.98 -18.22 -4.06
N TYR A 168 -30.72 -18.02 -5.33
CA TYR A 168 -29.38 -17.88 -5.89
C TYR A 168 -29.30 -16.55 -6.64
N ILE A 169 -28.31 -15.75 -6.32
CA ILE A 169 -28.02 -14.44 -6.94
C ILE A 169 -26.70 -14.58 -7.71
N PRO A 170 -26.77 -14.79 -9.02
CA PRO A 170 -25.59 -14.90 -9.86
C PRO A 170 -25.05 -13.50 -10.23
N GLU A 171 -23.77 -13.43 -10.51
CA GLU A 171 -23.12 -12.30 -11.18
C GLU A 171 -23.54 -10.92 -10.67
N ILE A 172 -23.18 -10.62 -9.40
CA ILE A 172 -23.51 -9.34 -8.74
C ILE A 172 -22.82 -8.17 -9.44
N VAL A 173 -21.65 -8.42 -10.02
CA VAL A 173 -20.87 -7.42 -10.75
C VAL A 173 -20.21 -8.08 -11.98
N SER A 174 -20.21 -7.37 -13.13
CA SER A 174 -19.71 -7.92 -14.38
C SER A 174 -18.17 -8.01 -14.46
N ASN A 175 -17.45 -7.18 -13.72
CA ASN A 175 -16.00 -7.16 -13.67
C ASN A 175 -15.53 -6.84 -12.26
N GLY A 176 -15.21 -7.87 -11.48
CA GLY A 176 -14.83 -7.70 -10.08
C GLY A 176 -15.46 -8.76 -9.18
N GLY A 177 -15.60 -8.47 -7.88
CA GLY A 177 -16.12 -9.44 -6.92
C GLY A 177 -16.61 -8.83 -5.61
N ILE A 178 -17.25 -9.68 -4.80
CA ILE A 178 -17.69 -9.35 -3.46
C ILE A 178 -16.46 -9.28 -2.54
N HIS A 179 -16.27 -8.15 -1.88
CA HIS A 179 -15.24 -7.99 -0.87
C HIS A 179 -15.73 -8.50 0.49
N ASN A 180 -16.93 -8.09 0.91
CA ASN A 180 -17.62 -8.67 2.08
C ASN A 180 -19.13 -8.43 2.02
N LEU A 181 -19.86 -9.23 2.81
CA LEU A 181 -21.26 -9.01 3.13
C LEU A 181 -21.38 -8.36 4.52
N ALA A 182 -22.36 -7.48 4.69
CA ALA A 182 -22.63 -6.85 5.96
C ALA A 182 -24.15 -6.77 6.22
N ARG A 183 -24.53 -6.90 7.48
CA ARG A 183 -25.93 -6.73 7.91
C ARG A 183 -26.13 -5.33 8.45
N GLY A 184 -27.06 -4.59 7.86
CA GLY A 184 -27.49 -3.28 8.34
C GLY A 184 -28.19 -3.34 9.69
N GLY A 185 -28.18 -2.21 10.43
CA GLY A 185 -28.96 -2.07 11.65
C GLY A 185 -30.47 -2.25 11.43
N SER A 186 -30.96 -1.93 10.25
CA SER A 186 -32.35 -2.21 9.81
C SER A 186 -32.62 -3.69 9.50
N GLY A 187 -31.61 -4.55 9.51
CA GLY A 187 -31.67 -5.95 9.07
C GLY A 187 -31.43 -6.15 7.57
N ARG A 188 -31.27 -5.07 6.79
CA ARG A 188 -30.98 -5.12 5.35
C ARG A 188 -29.59 -5.73 5.13
N ILE A 189 -29.44 -6.52 4.05
CA ILE A 189 -28.16 -7.13 3.68
C ILE A 189 -27.47 -6.26 2.64
N TYR A 190 -26.21 -5.96 2.87
CA TYR A 190 -25.34 -5.21 1.97
C TYR A 190 -24.23 -6.07 1.43
N ALA A 191 -23.82 -5.80 0.19
CA ALA A 191 -22.60 -6.30 -0.42
C ALA A 191 -21.67 -5.11 -0.68
N TYR A 192 -20.46 -5.18 -0.16
CA TYR A 192 -19.37 -4.28 -0.50
C TYR A 192 -18.56 -4.95 -1.60
N ILE A 193 -18.52 -4.34 -2.77
CA ILE A 193 -18.00 -4.96 -3.99
C ILE A 193 -16.94 -4.10 -4.67
N PHE A 194 -15.99 -4.78 -5.32
CA PHE A 194 -15.08 -4.15 -6.27
C PHE A 194 -15.63 -4.39 -7.68
N ASN A 195 -15.81 -3.31 -8.49
CA ASN A 195 -16.43 -3.37 -9.81
C ASN A 195 -15.45 -3.26 -10.97
N GLY A 196 -14.14 -3.45 -10.70
CA GLY A 196 -13.07 -3.31 -11.69
C GLY A 196 -12.48 -1.89 -11.78
N TYR A 197 -13.19 -0.87 -11.30
CA TYR A 197 -12.78 0.54 -11.32
C TYR A 197 -12.69 1.15 -9.92
N GLY A 198 -13.42 0.58 -8.96
CA GLY A 198 -13.48 1.06 -7.60
C GLY A 198 -14.41 0.21 -6.75
N PHE A 199 -14.58 0.63 -5.49
CA PHE A 199 -15.47 -0.05 -4.56
C PHE A 199 -16.82 0.66 -4.51
N GLU A 200 -17.88 -0.13 -4.40
CA GLU A 200 -19.24 0.37 -4.22
C GLU A 200 -20.02 -0.47 -3.21
N LEU A 201 -21.07 0.13 -2.67
CA LEU A 201 -21.98 -0.54 -1.76
C LEU A 201 -23.30 -0.82 -2.47
N GLN A 202 -23.72 -2.07 -2.44
CA GLN A 202 -25.03 -2.50 -2.94
C GLN A 202 -25.83 -3.09 -1.79
N TYR A 203 -27.17 -3.05 -1.87
CA TYR A 203 -28.06 -3.72 -0.92
C TYR A 203 -28.95 -4.75 -1.62
N LEU A 204 -29.33 -5.79 -0.90
CA LEU A 204 -30.22 -6.81 -1.39
C LEU A 204 -31.66 -6.29 -1.48
N ASP A 205 -32.23 -6.30 -2.69
CA ASP A 205 -33.66 -6.18 -2.94
C ASP A 205 -34.28 -7.59 -2.88
N GLU A 206 -34.87 -7.93 -1.74
CA GLU A 206 -35.41 -9.28 -1.51
C GLU A 206 -36.57 -9.64 -2.45
N GLU A 207 -37.35 -8.64 -2.93
CA GLU A 207 -38.47 -8.87 -3.85
C GLU A 207 -37.98 -9.29 -5.23
N LYS A 208 -36.87 -8.70 -5.67
CA LYS A 208 -36.28 -9.01 -6.98
C LYS A 208 -35.23 -10.10 -6.90
N ALA A 209 -34.74 -10.44 -5.72
CA ALA A 209 -33.62 -11.34 -5.48
C ALA A 209 -32.35 -10.88 -6.22
N GLU A 210 -32.04 -9.58 -6.14
CA GLU A 210 -30.86 -8.97 -6.77
C GLU A 210 -30.22 -7.94 -5.84
N PHE A 211 -28.92 -7.70 -6.00
CA PHE A 211 -28.24 -6.58 -5.36
C PHE A 211 -28.40 -5.32 -6.22
N THR A 212 -28.72 -4.21 -5.56
CA THR A 212 -28.96 -2.91 -6.19
C THR A 212 -28.04 -1.87 -5.56
N SER A 213 -27.45 -0.99 -6.35
CA SER A 213 -26.59 0.08 -5.85
C SER A 213 -27.28 0.91 -4.77
N ALA A 214 -26.56 1.21 -3.67
CA ALA A 214 -27.10 2.08 -2.62
C ALA A 214 -27.43 3.46 -3.21
N GLU A 215 -28.52 4.06 -2.76
CA GLU A 215 -29.02 5.35 -3.29
C GLU A 215 -28.15 6.56 -2.90
N PHE A 216 -27.02 6.32 -2.22
CA PHE A 216 -26.11 7.37 -1.77
C PHE A 216 -24.69 7.12 -2.31
N PRO A 217 -23.93 8.18 -2.58
CA PRO A 217 -22.55 8.04 -3.04
C PRO A 217 -21.69 7.49 -1.89
N PHE A 218 -21.05 6.37 -2.13
CA PHE A 218 -20.08 5.75 -1.24
C PHE A 218 -18.71 5.82 -1.92
N ASP A 219 -17.82 6.62 -1.36
CA ASP A 219 -16.43 6.65 -1.78
C ASP A 219 -15.70 5.50 -1.08
N GLY A 220 -15.44 4.45 -1.83
CA GLY A 220 -15.08 3.15 -1.28
C GLY A 220 -13.60 2.85 -1.23
N TYR A 221 -12.73 3.70 -1.75
CA TYR A 221 -11.29 3.44 -1.68
C TYR A 221 -10.81 3.41 -0.22
N ASN A 222 -10.12 2.33 0.16
CA ASN A 222 -9.58 2.09 1.51
C ASN A 222 -10.60 2.02 2.66
N ASN A 223 -11.89 1.88 2.37
CA ASN A 223 -12.88 1.68 3.42
C ASN A 223 -13.03 0.19 3.77
N ILE A 224 -13.31 -0.11 5.04
CA ILE A 224 -13.75 -1.42 5.52
C ILE A 224 -15.16 -1.24 6.06
N VAL A 225 -16.08 -2.10 5.63
CA VAL A 225 -17.50 -2.05 6.02
C VAL A 225 -17.77 -3.15 7.03
N PHE A 226 -18.47 -2.81 8.11
CA PHE A 226 -18.84 -3.74 9.19
C PHE A 226 -20.34 -3.74 9.43
N ASP A 227 -20.82 -4.80 10.09
CA ASP A 227 -22.24 -4.94 10.46
C ASP A 227 -22.72 -3.73 11.26
N GLY A 228 -23.91 -3.25 10.91
CA GLY A 228 -24.60 -2.19 11.61
C GLY A 228 -25.32 -2.68 12.87
N ARG A 229 -25.82 -1.72 13.66
CA ARG A 229 -26.58 -1.98 14.88
C ARG A 229 -27.47 -0.77 15.20
N ASP A 230 -28.66 -1.03 15.63
CA ASP A 230 -29.65 -0.01 16.03
C ASP A 230 -29.87 1.05 14.92
N ASP A 231 -29.52 2.31 15.17
CA ASP A 231 -29.64 3.44 14.25
C ASP A 231 -28.42 3.56 13.28
N ALA A 232 -27.36 2.80 13.51
CA ALA A 232 -26.25 2.67 12.58
C ALA A 232 -26.58 1.63 11.51
N GLU A 233 -26.86 2.07 10.30
CA GLU A 233 -27.10 1.13 9.20
C GLU A 233 -25.84 0.29 8.94
N LEU A 234 -24.67 0.92 8.89
CA LEU A 234 -23.38 0.22 8.83
C LEU A 234 -22.34 1.00 9.64
N PHE A 235 -21.30 0.30 10.09
CA PHE A 235 -20.06 0.94 10.51
C PHE A 235 -19.06 0.92 9.35
N VAL A 236 -18.34 2.02 9.17
CA VAL A 236 -17.36 2.17 8.10
C VAL A 236 -16.07 2.74 8.67
N SER A 237 -14.94 2.13 8.39
CA SER A 237 -13.63 2.68 8.72
C SER A 237 -12.88 3.06 7.43
N ASP A 238 -12.28 4.26 7.41
CA ASP A 238 -11.39 4.72 6.33
C ASP A 238 -9.91 4.53 6.69
N GLY A 239 -9.63 3.73 7.70
CA GLY A 239 -8.30 3.48 8.22
C GLY A 239 -7.81 4.52 9.25
N THR A 240 -8.42 5.70 9.34
CA THR A 240 -8.08 6.72 10.37
C THR A 240 -9.16 6.88 11.39
N ALA A 241 -10.41 6.72 10.97
CA ALA A 241 -11.58 6.93 11.82
C ALA A 241 -12.64 5.86 11.59
N LEU A 242 -13.52 5.71 12.57
CA LEU A 242 -14.74 4.91 12.49
C LEU A 242 -15.94 5.84 12.35
N TYR A 243 -16.84 5.50 11.44
CA TYR A 243 -18.05 6.24 11.13
C TYR A 243 -19.27 5.36 11.25
N ILE A 244 -20.41 5.96 11.64
CA ILE A 244 -21.74 5.44 11.39
C ILE A 244 -22.18 5.90 10.01
N LEU A 245 -22.67 4.97 9.20
CA LEU A 245 -23.44 5.25 7.99
C LEU A 245 -24.91 5.07 8.33
N GLY A 246 -25.69 6.15 8.23
CA GLY A 246 -27.13 6.09 8.42
C GLY A 246 -27.86 5.52 7.19
N ALA A 247 -29.11 5.11 7.35
CA ALA A 247 -29.97 4.63 6.25
C ALA A 247 -30.20 5.69 5.15
N ASP A 248 -29.98 6.96 5.47
CA ASP A 248 -30.05 8.12 4.54
C ASP A 248 -28.70 8.38 3.82
N GLY A 249 -27.70 7.54 4.07
CA GLY A 249 -26.34 7.66 3.52
C GLY A 249 -25.48 8.74 4.18
N VAL A 250 -25.96 9.35 5.28
CA VAL A 250 -25.17 10.34 6.01
C VAL A 250 -24.09 9.62 6.82
N LYS A 251 -22.84 9.95 6.54
CA LYS A 251 -21.65 9.44 7.25
C LYS A 251 -21.36 10.36 8.44
N LYS A 252 -21.32 9.80 9.65
CA LYS A 252 -21.05 10.53 10.90
C LYS A 252 -19.86 9.90 11.62
N GLY A 253 -18.79 10.69 11.84
CA GLY A 253 -17.62 10.25 12.61
C GLY A 253 -17.98 9.89 14.05
N ILE A 254 -17.42 8.80 14.55
CA ILE A 254 -17.58 8.33 15.92
C ILE A 254 -16.28 8.54 16.70
N LEU A 255 -15.17 8.03 16.18
CA LEU A 255 -13.88 8.07 16.84
C LEU A 255 -12.75 8.11 15.80
N ASN A 256 -11.61 8.64 16.21
CA ASN A 256 -10.35 8.51 15.50
C ASN A 256 -9.57 7.32 16.08
N LEU A 257 -9.20 6.35 15.25
CA LEU A 257 -8.52 5.12 15.67
C LEU A 257 -7.16 5.43 16.29
N VAL A 258 -6.36 6.27 15.65
CA VAL A 258 -5.01 6.64 16.11
C VAL A 258 -5.07 7.34 17.47
N GLN A 259 -5.98 8.28 17.66
CA GLN A 259 -6.20 8.95 18.96
C GLN A 259 -6.70 7.99 20.03
N SER A 260 -7.45 6.98 19.63
CA SER A 260 -7.98 5.93 20.52
C SER A 260 -6.94 4.87 20.86
N GLY A 261 -5.74 4.94 20.27
CA GLY A 261 -4.66 3.99 20.53
C GLY A 261 -4.74 2.69 19.73
N VAL A 262 -5.41 2.72 18.57
CA VAL A 262 -5.59 1.54 17.69
C VAL A 262 -4.98 1.84 16.32
N SER A 263 -4.12 0.94 15.85
CA SER A 263 -3.55 1.00 14.49
C SER A 263 -4.50 0.38 13.47
N SER A 264 -4.83 1.13 12.43
CA SER A 264 -5.70 0.64 11.35
C SER A 264 -5.13 -0.58 10.63
N GLY A 265 -3.81 -0.63 10.46
CA GLY A 265 -3.13 -1.76 9.82
C GLY A 265 -3.20 -3.07 10.61
N GLU A 266 -3.54 -2.99 11.89
CA GLU A 266 -3.75 -4.16 12.74
C GLU A 266 -5.22 -4.59 12.81
N VAL A 267 -6.16 -3.72 12.39
CA VAL A 267 -7.60 -3.98 12.50
C VAL A 267 -8.13 -4.69 11.26
N GLN A 268 -8.71 -5.86 11.46
CA GLN A 268 -9.43 -6.60 10.42
C GLN A 268 -10.94 -6.58 10.65
N ARG A 269 -11.39 -6.49 11.91
CA ARG A 269 -12.81 -6.43 12.28
C ARG A 269 -13.02 -5.46 13.44
N ILE A 270 -14.19 -4.81 13.44
CA ILE A 270 -14.66 -3.95 14.53
C ILE A 270 -16.07 -4.39 14.90
N PHE A 271 -16.27 -4.61 16.18
CA PHE A 271 -17.55 -5.07 16.75
C PHE A 271 -18.07 -4.06 17.77
N PRO A 272 -19.29 -3.55 17.63
CA PRO A 272 -19.92 -2.72 18.66
C PRO A 272 -20.26 -3.56 19.89
N THR A 273 -20.08 -3.00 21.09
CA THR A 273 -20.39 -3.64 22.36
C THR A 273 -21.61 -3.00 23.03
N ASP A 274 -22.27 -3.73 23.97
CA ASP A 274 -23.48 -3.28 24.63
C ASP A 274 -23.29 -2.06 25.53
N ASN A 275 -22.07 -1.77 25.96
CA ASN A 275 -21.72 -0.59 26.75
C ASN A 275 -21.46 0.68 25.92
N GLY A 276 -21.73 0.64 24.62
CA GLY A 276 -21.46 1.74 23.68
C GLY A 276 -20.00 1.88 23.28
N GLY A 277 -19.16 0.87 23.54
CA GLY A 277 -17.80 0.75 23.10
C GLY A 277 -17.65 -0.09 21.82
N PHE A 278 -16.40 -0.43 21.50
CA PHE A 278 -16.06 -1.29 20.37
C PHE A 278 -14.98 -2.28 20.76
N VAL A 279 -14.95 -3.44 20.11
CA VAL A 279 -13.81 -4.37 20.11
C VAL A 279 -13.23 -4.41 18.72
N CYS A 280 -11.96 -4.05 18.57
CA CYS A 280 -11.19 -4.21 17.36
C CYS A 280 -10.37 -5.50 17.46
N ALA A 281 -10.39 -6.31 16.42
CA ALA A 281 -9.60 -7.53 16.36
C ALA A 281 -8.84 -7.62 15.03
N GLY A 282 -7.63 -8.15 15.08
CA GLY A 282 -6.79 -8.28 13.89
C GLY A 282 -5.44 -8.91 14.17
N LYS A 283 -4.42 -8.49 13.44
CA LYS A 283 -3.08 -9.07 13.46
C LYS A 283 -2.04 -8.00 13.78
N SER A 284 -1.22 -8.24 14.81
CA SER A 284 -0.12 -7.35 15.17
C SER A 284 0.90 -7.25 14.04
N MET A 285 1.23 -6.04 13.64
CA MET A 285 2.25 -5.77 12.63
C MET A 285 3.65 -6.12 13.12
N ASP A 286 3.87 -6.10 14.44
CA ASP A 286 5.18 -6.36 15.03
C ASP A 286 5.50 -7.85 15.18
N SER A 287 4.53 -8.62 15.68
CA SER A 287 4.71 -10.04 16.03
C SER A 287 4.00 -11.01 15.10
N GLY A 288 3.02 -10.51 14.33
CA GLY A 288 2.11 -11.34 13.55
C GLY A 288 1.07 -12.09 14.39
N ALA A 289 1.03 -11.89 15.71
CA ALA A 289 0.05 -12.52 16.60
C ALA A 289 -1.32 -11.84 16.52
N PRO A 290 -2.42 -12.50 16.93
CA PRO A 290 -3.70 -11.84 17.06
C PRO A 290 -3.62 -10.70 18.07
N VAL A 291 -4.22 -9.57 17.74
CA VAL A 291 -4.33 -8.40 18.61
C VAL A 291 -5.79 -8.03 18.80
N ILE A 292 -6.15 -7.73 20.04
CA ILE A 292 -7.50 -7.30 20.42
C ILE A 292 -7.38 -5.97 21.13
N SER A 293 -8.18 -4.97 20.73
CA SER A 293 -8.26 -3.68 21.38
C SER A 293 -9.71 -3.43 21.80
N GLU A 294 -9.97 -3.37 23.10
CA GLU A 294 -11.27 -2.96 23.64
C GLU A 294 -11.31 -1.44 23.77
N LEU A 295 -12.24 -0.80 23.08
CA LEU A 295 -12.43 0.64 23.04
C LEU A 295 -13.60 1.03 23.94
N SER A 296 -13.31 1.69 25.05
CA SER A 296 -14.32 2.18 26.00
C SER A 296 -14.56 3.67 25.86
N PRO A 297 -15.83 4.14 25.82
CA PRO A 297 -16.14 5.56 25.77
C PRO A 297 -15.81 6.26 27.09
N GLN A 298 -15.04 7.35 27.01
CA GLN A 298 -14.70 8.20 28.14
C GLN A 298 -15.54 9.47 28.08
N THR A 299 -16.60 9.54 28.89
CA THR A 299 -17.47 10.73 28.93
C THR A 299 -16.83 11.81 29.80
N GLY A 300 -16.73 13.02 29.25
CA GLY A 300 -16.15 14.16 29.96
C GLY A 300 -14.62 14.16 30.06
N TYR A 301 -13.95 13.30 29.31
CA TYR A 301 -12.51 13.35 29.16
C TYR A 301 -12.08 14.66 28.48
N VAL A 302 -11.12 15.33 29.08
CA VAL A 302 -10.47 16.49 28.47
C VAL A 302 -9.02 16.09 28.22
N GLU A 303 -8.60 16.06 26.95
CA GLU A 303 -7.21 15.83 26.60
C GLU A 303 -6.36 16.99 27.17
N SER A 304 -5.42 16.68 28.04
CA SER A 304 -4.51 17.64 28.65
C SER A 304 -3.16 17.71 27.97
N ARG A 305 -2.86 16.73 27.10
CA ARG A 305 -1.63 16.69 26.33
C ARG A 305 -1.74 17.66 25.15
N LYS A 306 -0.60 18.14 24.68
CA LYS A 306 -0.52 19.02 23.52
C LYS A 306 -0.68 18.20 22.24
N GLU A 307 -1.41 18.73 21.28
CA GLU A 307 -1.60 18.16 19.97
C GLU A 307 -0.40 18.43 19.07
N ILE A 308 0.07 17.43 18.36
CA ILE A 308 1.01 17.50 17.26
C ILE A 308 0.27 17.05 16.00
N VAL A 309 0.09 17.95 15.05
CA VAL A 309 -0.57 17.65 13.79
C VAL A 309 0.44 17.08 12.79
N LEU A 310 0.30 15.79 12.48
CA LEU A 310 1.04 15.11 11.42
C LEU A 310 0.17 15.07 10.17
N ALA A 311 0.66 15.59 9.07
CA ALA A 311 -0.09 15.64 7.82
C ALA A 311 0.71 15.11 6.63
N GLY A 312 0.00 14.62 5.61
CA GLY A 312 0.56 14.13 4.35
C GLY A 312 -0.54 13.69 3.41
N THR A 313 -0.19 13.04 2.33
CA THR A 313 -1.18 12.43 1.43
C THR A 313 -1.64 11.07 1.95
N GLU A 314 -2.70 10.52 1.37
CA GLU A 314 -3.17 9.16 1.66
C GLU A 314 -2.10 8.08 1.37
N TYR A 315 -1.16 8.37 0.45
CA TYR A 315 -0.05 7.46 0.13
C TYR A 315 1.17 7.66 1.03
N SER A 316 1.48 8.90 1.42
CA SER A 316 2.64 9.17 2.27
C SER A 316 2.42 8.77 3.74
N ILE A 317 1.16 8.74 4.18
CA ILE A 317 0.78 8.27 5.52
C ILE A 317 0.19 6.86 5.41
N ASP A 318 1.07 5.88 5.38
CA ASP A 318 0.71 4.47 5.37
C ASP A 318 0.45 3.91 6.78
N THR A 319 0.01 2.65 6.85
CA THR A 319 -0.30 1.96 8.12
C THR A 319 0.91 1.88 9.06
N ARG A 320 2.13 1.91 8.54
CA ARG A 320 3.38 1.91 9.31
C ARG A 320 3.54 3.22 10.10
N ILE A 321 3.26 4.35 9.47
CA ILE A 321 3.29 5.67 10.10
C ILE A 321 2.16 5.79 11.12
N GLU A 322 0.96 5.31 10.80
CA GLU A 322 -0.16 5.27 11.74
C GLU A 322 0.19 4.44 12.99
N ASN A 323 0.78 3.26 12.81
CA ASN A 323 1.22 2.41 13.92
C ASN A 323 2.29 3.10 14.78
N ALA A 324 3.24 3.81 14.16
CA ALA A 324 4.22 4.59 14.90
C ALA A 324 3.56 5.73 15.71
N ALA A 325 2.57 6.42 15.14
CA ALA A 325 1.81 7.45 15.83
C ALA A 325 1.01 6.87 17.01
N VAL A 326 0.38 5.70 16.83
CA VAL A 326 -0.31 4.99 17.92
C VAL A 326 0.65 4.64 19.05
N LYS A 327 1.83 4.07 18.74
CA LYS A 327 2.86 3.75 19.74
C LYS A 327 3.34 4.99 20.48
N PHE A 328 3.54 6.09 19.76
CA PHE A 328 3.88 7.37 20.37
C PHE A 328 2.77 7.85 21.31
N ASN A 329 1.53 7.86 20.86
CA ASN A 329 0.37 8.30 21.65
C ASN A 329 0.15 7.47 22.92
N ASN A 330 0.47 6.17 22.87
CA ASN A 330 0.34 5.26 24.01
C ASN A 330 1.48 5.42 25.04
N THR A 331 2.61 5.99 24.65
CA THR A 331 3.80 6.13 25.52
C THR A 331 4.06 7.57 25.97
N SER A 332 3.65 8.56 25.18
CA SER A 332 3.87 9.99 25.51
C SER A 332 2.86 10.46 26.56
N THR A 333 3.37 11.17 27.58
CA THR A 333 2.56 11.75 28.68
C THR A 333 2.14 13.19 28.41
N ASP A 334 2.88 13.92 27.59
CA ASP A 334 2.75 15.37 27.43
C ASP A 334 2.18 15.76 26.05
N ASN A 335 2.31 14.88 25.06
CA ASN A 335 1.91 15.15 23.67
C ASN A 335 1.16 13.97 23.07
N TYR A 336 0.37 14.24 22.03
CA TYR A 336 -0.26 13.22 21.20
C TYR A 336 -0.29 13.66 19.74
N ILE A 337 -0.22 12.71 18.83
CA ILE A 337 -0.26 12.95 17.39
C ILE A 337 -1.68 12.76 16.87
N THR A 338 -2.13 13.72 16.08
CA THR A 338 -3.29 13.58 15.20
C THR A 338 -2.82 13.49 13.76
N ILE A 339 -3.54 12.68 12.96
CA ILE A 339 -3.20 12.49 11.55
C ILE A 339 -4.22 13.23 10.68
N LYS A 340 -3.72 14.02 9.73
CA LYS A 340 -4.49 14.68 8.69
C LYS A 340 -4.04 14.22 7.32
N LYS A 341 -4.90 13.49 6.60
CA LYS A 341 -4.62 13.04 5.23
C LYS A 341 -5.24 13.98 4.21
N TYR A 342 -4.51 14.23 3.13
CA TYR A 342 -4.98 14.97 1.95
C TYR A 342 -5.09 14.01 0.76
N PRO A 343 -6.05 14.23 -0.16
CA PRO A 343 -6.12 13.46 -1.40
C PRO A 343 -4.81 13.59 -2.20
N TRP A 344 -4.31 12.47 -2.70
CA TRP A 344 -3.04 12.44 -3.46
C TRP A 344 -3.15 13.12 -4.83
N ASP A 345 -4.34 13.10 -5.43
CA ASP A 345 -4.64 13.68 -6.74
C ASP A 345 -5.03 15.17 -6.64
N ASN A 346 -5.21 15.69 -5.44
CA ASN A 346 -5.57 17.10 -5.20
C ASN A 346 -4.96 17.63 -3.89
N ILE A 347 -3.76 18.20 -4.00
CA ILE A 347 -3.05 18.83 -2.88
C ILE A 347 -3.42 20.32 -2.68
N ASP A 348 -4.43 20.86 -3.39
CA ASP A 348 -4.81 22.27 -3.30
C ASP A 348 -5.20 22.67 -1.88
N GLN A 349 -5.86 21.78 -1.14
CA GLN A 349 -6.20 22.06 0.26
C GLN A 349 -4.96 22.16 1.15
N LEU A 350 -3.95 21.31 0.95
CA LEU A 350 -2.67 21.42 1.64
C LEU A 350 -1.99 22.75 1.33
N ASN A 351 -1.96 23.15 0.06
CA ASN A 351 -1.40 24.44 -0.36
C ASN A 351 -2.14 25.62 0.31
N LEU A 352 -3.47 25.59 0.36
CA LEU A 352 -4.28 26.60 1.03
C LEU A 352 -4.02 26.67 2.53
N ASP A 353 -3.89 25.53 3.21
CA ASP A 353 -3.58 25.46 4.63
C ASP A 353 -2.20 26.07 4.91
N ILE A 354 -1.18 25.73 4.12
CA ILE A 354 0.17 26.31 4.23
C ILE A 354 0.13 27.82 4.01
N ILE A 355 -0.53 28.32 2.96
CA ILE A 355 -0.61 29.75 2.65
C ILE A 355 -1.38 30.51 3.73
N SER A 356 -2.45 29.95 4.28
CA SER A 356 -3.23 30.55 5.35
C SER A 356 -2.54 30.54 6.72
N GLY A 357 -1.42 29.82 6.84
CA GLY A 357 -0.67 29.69 8.08
C GLY A 357 -1.11 28.52 8.97
N ASN A 358 -2.03 27.68 8.53
CA ASN A 358 -2.45 26.44 9.19
C ASN A 358 -1.49 25.29 8.81
N ILE A 359 -0.19 25.51 9.03
CA ILE A 359 0.84 24.55 8.65
C ILE A 359 0.85 23.43 9.69
N PRO A 360 0.81 22.14 9.30
CA PRO A 360 0.96 21.03 10.23
C PRO A 360 2.34 21.07 10.92
N ASP A 361 2.44 20.50 12.13
CA ASP A 361 3.72 20.44 12.86
C ASP A 361 4.73 19.54 12.16
N ILE A 362 4.25 18.41 11.64
CA ILE A 362 5.02 17.47 10.82
C ILE A 362 4.31 17.32 9.47
N LEU A 363 5.05 17.55 8.39
CA LEU A 363 4.61 17.20 7.04
C LEU A 363 5.38 15.97 6.56
N ILE A 364 4.64 14.94 6.15
CA ILE A 364 5.19 13.80 5.42
C ILE A 364 4.93 14.03 3.94
N SER A 365 6.01 14.21 3.19
CA SER A 365 5.94 14.42 1.76
C SER A 365 6.30 13.15 0.99
N ASP A 366 5.56 12.91 -0.08
CA ASP A 366 5.87 11.98 -1.16
C ASP A 366 6.21 12.76 -2.44
N SER A 367 6.34 12.05 -3.55
CA SER A 367 6.66 12.66 -4.85
C SER A 367 5.58 13.61 -5.38
N SER A 368 4.33 13.56 -4.90
CA SER A 368 3.23 14.44 -5.34
C SER A 368 3.29 15.83 -4.70
N ILE A 369 3.98 15.97 -3.58
CA ILE A 369 4.10 17.23 -2.83
C ILE A 369 5.35 18.00 -3.30
N PRO A 370 5.21 19.24 -3.80
CA PRO A 370 6.33 20.04 -4.27
C PRO A 370 7.14 20.63 -3.10
N VAL A 371 7.80 19.76 -2.35
CA VAL A 371 8.48 20.10 -1.08
C VAL A 371 9.59 21.15 -1.27
N GLU A 372 10.25 21.18 -2.41
CA GLU A 372 11.26 22.16 -2.78
C GLU A 372 10.72 23.61 -2.75
N ASN A 373 9.46 23.79 -3.20
CA ASN A 373 8.78 25.08 -3.16
C ASN A 373 8.51 25.52 -1.70
N TYR A 374 8.24 24.61 -0.80
CA TYR A 374 8.04 24.92 0.62
C TYR A 374 9.37 25.21 1.33
N ILE A 375 10.44 24.49 0.99
CA ILE A 375 11.80 24.73 1.50
C ILE A 375 12.25 26.13 1.08
N SER A 376 12.09 26.52 -0.20
CA SER A 376 12.48 27.85 -0.69
C SER A 376 11.77 29.00 0.02
N LYS A 377 10.52 28.77 0.47
CA LYS A 377 9.70 29.74 1.25
C LYS A 377 9.95 29.69 2.75
N GLY A 378 10.90 28.87 3.24
CA GLY A 378 11.24 28.77 4.64
C GLY A 378 10.12 28.18 5.51
N VAL A 379 9.33 27.25 4.96
CA VAL A 379 8.23 26.58 5.68
C VAL A 379 8.77 25.63 6.74
N PHE A 380 9.95 25.04 6.52
CA PHE A 380 10.51 23.98 7.37
C PHE A 380 11.75 24.42 8.12
N THR A 381 11.96 23.82 9.29
CA THR A 381 13.15 24.00 10.11
C THR A 381 14.25 23.01 9.73
N ASP A 382 15.50 23.39 9.99
CA ASP A 382 16.67 22.53 9.81
C ASP A 382 16.67 21.41 10.86
N LEU A 383 16.74 20.15 10.41
CA LEU A 383 16.74 18.97 11.28
C LEU A 383 18.12 18.65 11.88
N TYR A 384 19.21 19.19 11.35
CA TYR A 384 20.55 18.92 11.86
C TYR A 384 20.74 19.29 13.33
N PRO A 385 20.25 20.44 13.83
CA PRO A 385 20.37 20.75 15.25
C PRO A 385 19.72 19.73 16.17
N PHE A 386 18.64 19.05 15.71
CA PHE A 386 17.99 17.99 16.48
C PHE A 386 18.81 16.70 16.47
N ILE A 387 19.37 16.30 15.32
CA ILE A 387 20.27 15.14 15.21
C ILE A 387 21.53 15.36 16.05
N ASP A 388 22.17 16.53 15.92
CA ASP A 388 23.41 16.86 16.64
C ASP A 388 23.20 16.97 18.16
N GLY A 389 22.00 17.28 18.61
CA GLY A 389 21.60 17.35 20.03
C GLY A 389 21.07 16.04 20.60
N ASP A 390 20.85 15.02 19.78
CA ASP A 390 20.29 13.74 20.21
C ASP A 390 21.35 12.90 20.93
N SER A 391 20.92 12.10 21.91
CA SER A 391 21.82 11.25 22.69
C SER A 391 22.09 9.87 22.08
N GLU A 392 21.28 9.46 21.09
CA GLU A 392 21.29 8.12 20.49
C GLU A 392 21.49 8.16 18.97
N LEU A 393 21.46 9.35 18.35
CA LEU A 393 21.62 9.55 16.91
C LEU A 393 22.80 10.46 16.62
N ASP A 394 23.56 10.12 15.58
CA ASP A 394 24.64 10.94 15.03
C ASP A 394 24.52 10.93 13.50
N ARG A 395 24.96 12.02 12.83
CA ARG A 395 24.92 12.10 11.35
C ARG A 395 25.68 10.95 10.69
N SER A 396 26.72 10.43 11.32
CA SER A 396 27.51 9.28 10.82
C SER A 396 26.77 7.95 10.89
N ASP A 397 25.65 7.88 11.61
CA ASP A 397 24.80 6.68 11.63
C ASP A 397 24.10 6.44 10.29
N PHE A 398 23.92 7.49 9.50
CA PHE A 398 23.12 7.45 8.28
C PHE A 398 23.98 7.29 7.01
N LEU A 399 23.36 6.77 5.97
CA LEU A 399 23.97 6.65 4.64
C LEU A 399 24.31 8.04 4.08
N GLN A 400 25.60 8.36 3.93
CA GLN A 400 26.08 9.74 3.70
C GLN A 400 25.65 10.33 2.36
N ASN A 401 25.61 9.55 1.28
CA ASN A 401 25.13 10.05 -0.02
C ASN A 401 23.63 10.30 -0.02
N LEU A 402 22.81 9.49 0.73
CA LEU A 402 21.40 9.78 0.91
C LEU A 402 21.19 11.05 1.73
N LEU A 403 21.93 11.19 2.84
CA LEU A 403 21.85 12.38 3.69
C LEU A 403 22.18 13.63 2.89
N SER A 404 23.28 13.60 2.11
CA SER A 404 23.70 14.70 1.23
C SER A 404 22.66 15.00 0.13
N SER A 405 21.97 13.98 -0.37
CA SER A 405 20.91 14.16 -1.38
C SER A 405 19.67 14.84 -0.80
N CYS A 406 19.43 14.72 0.51
CA CYS A 406 18.34 15.41 1.21
C CYS A 406 18.69 16.86 1.62
N GLU A 407 19.95 17.27 1.52
CA GLU A 407 20.39 18.60 1.92
C GLU A 407 20.01 19.70 0.92
N THR A 408 19.67 20.85 1.46
CA THR A 408 19.56 22.10 0.72
C THR A 408 20.41 23.15 1.44
N ASP A 409 21.44 23.70 0.80
CA ASP A 409 22.37 24.68 1.36
C ASP A 409 23.09 24.23 2.64
N GLY A 410 23.42 22.92 2.73
CA GLY A 410 24.06 22.33 3.91
C GLY A 410 23.15 22.22 5.14
N LYS A 411 21.83 22.31 4.92
CA LYS A 411 20.78 22.13 5.92
C LYS A 411 19.88 20.97 5.52
N LEU A 412 19.32 20.30 6.51
CA LEU A 412 18.44 19.16 6.34
C LEU A 412 16.99 19.57 6.65
N TYR A 413 16.22 19.97 5.63
CA TYR A 413 14.82 20.37 5.82
C TYR A 413 13.83 19.23 5.73
N ARG A 414 14.27 18.10 5.20
CA ARG A 414 13.53 16.84 5.14
C ARG A 414 14.47 15.67 5.30
N PHE A 415 13.99 14.58 5.89
CA PHE A 415 14.71 13.31 5.94
C PHE A 415 13.72 12.16 5.87
N THR A 416 14.20 10.96 5.57
CA THR A 416 13.37 9.77 5.41
C THR A 416 13.78 8.67 6.38
N ASP A 417 12.89 7.72 6.60
CA ASP A 417 13.16 6.52 7.41
C ASP A 417 13.57 5.31 6.56
N ARG A 418 13.36 5.37 5.25
CA ARG A 418 13.69 4.30 4.30
C ARG A 418 13.86 4.83 2.89
N PHE A 419 14.50 4.04 2.03
CA PHE A 419 14.67 4.38 0.64
C PHE A 419 14.63 3.15 -0.27
N LYS A 420 14.46 3.39 -1.55
CA LYS A 420 14.72 2.47 -2.66
C LYS A 420 15.72 3.14 -3.61
N VAL A 421 16.24 2.38 -4.56
CA VAL A 421 17.06 2.93 -5.65
C VAL A 421 16.35 2.69 -6.96
N TYR A 422 16.21 3.72 -7.78
CA TYR A 422 15.68 3.65 -9.13
C TYR A 422 16.79 3.82 -10.14
N THR A 423 16.91 2.86 -11.07
CA THR A 423 17.98 2.83 -12.05
C THR A 423 17.54 2.08 -13.31
N ALA A 424 18.38 2.09 -14.35
CA ALA A 424 18.25 1.18 -15.49
C ALA A 424 19.36 0.13 -15.43
N LEU A 425 18.97 -1.14 -15.54
CA LEU A 425 19.86 -2.30 -15.54
C LEU A 425 20.09 -2.79 -16.97
N GLY A 426 21.32 -3.11 -17.31
CA GLY A 426 21.68 -3.72 -18.57
C GLY A 426 22.80 -4.74 -18.41
N LYS A 427 22.95 -5.68 -19.36
CA LYS A 427 23.99 -6.72 -19.31
C LYS A 427 25.39 -6.11 -19.22
N THR A 428 26.20 -6.55 -18.27
CA THR A 428 27.61 -6.10 -18.14
C THR A 428 28.42 -6.42 -19.39
N SER A 429 28.11 -7.52 -20.07
CA SER A 429 28.77 -7.87 -21.36
C SER A 429 28.53 -6.86 -22.48
N ILE A 430 27.43 -6.08 -22.40
CA ILE A 430 27.04 -5.07 -23.38
C ILE A 430 27.51 -3.66 -22.95
N PHE A 431 27.27 -3.29 -21.71
CA PHE A 431 27.45 -1.93 -21.21
C PHE A 431 28.81 -1.70 -20.52
N GLY A 432 29.50 -2.79 -20.14
CA GLY A 432 30.70 -2.73 -19.31
C GLY A 432 30.39 -2.65 -17.83
N GLU A 433 31.42 -2.48 -17.00
CA GLU A 433 31.30 -2.42 -15.52
C GLU A 433 31.06 -0.99 -15.00
N ASP A 434 31.29 0.03 -15.84
CA ASP A 434 31.12 1.42 -15.43
C ASP A 434 29.66 1.81 -15.31
N MET A 435 29.25 2.33 -14.16
CA MET A 435 27.94 2.87 -13.94
C MET A 435 27.81 4.26 -14.58
N GLY A 436 26.62 4.57 -15.08
CA GLY A 436 26.35 5.80 -15.82
C GLY A 436 26.62 5.69 -17.32
N ILE A 437 25.79 6.35 -18.09
CA ILE A 437 25.89 6.41 -19.55
C ILE A 437 25.39 7.77 -20.04
N ASN A 438 26.01 8.29 -21.12
CA ASN A 438 25.45 9.43 -21.84
C ASN A 438 24.61 8.97 -23.05
N MET A 439 23.85 9.89 -23.63
CA MET A 439 22.95 9.61 -24.75
C MET A 439 23.73 9.09 -25.99
N ASP A 440 24.88 9.67 -26.29
CA ASP A 440 25.69 9.27 -27.47
C ASP A 440 26.15 7.82 -27.36
N LYS A 441 26.66 7.43 -26.19
CA LYS A 441 27.10 6.05 -25.94
C LYS A 441 25.97 5.06 -26.01
N LEU A 442 24.80 5.42 -25.45
CA LEU A 442 23.61 4.57 -25.51
C LEU A 442 23.15 4.34 -26.97
N GLN A 443 23.06 5.41 -27.75
CA GLN A 443 22.68 5.31 -29.16
C GLN A 443 23.73 4.50 -29.99
N GLN A 444 25.01 4.62 -29.70
CA GLN A 444 26.04 3.80 -30.35
C GLN A 444 25.90 2.32 -30.03
N ILE A 445 25.61 1.98 -28.76
CA ILE A 445 25.35 0.60 -28.34
C ILE A 445 24.09 0.06 -29.02
N ALA A 446 23.01 0.81 -29.03
CA ALA A 446 21.75 0.41 -29.66
C ALA A 446 21.89 0.21 -31.17
N ALA A 447 22.59 1.13 -31.87
CA ALA A 447 22.85 1.04 -33.31
C ALA A 447 23.74 -0.15 -33.71
N ALA A 448 24.53 -0.71 -32.80
CA ALA A 448 25.35 -1.88 -33.02
C ALA A 448 24.58 -3.22 -32.86
N ARG A 449 23.28 -3.17 -32.48
CA ARG A 449 22.45 -4.34 -32.26
C ARG A 449 21.65 -4.70 -33.52
N PRO A 450 21.09 -5.93 -33.57
CA PRO A 450 20.19 -6.34 -34.65
C PRO A 450 18.99 -5.39 -34.78
N GLU A 451 18.48 -5.25 -35.99
CA GLU A 451 17.26 -4.50 -36.26
C GLU A 451 16.08 -5.08 -35.42
N GLY A 452 15.32 -4.25 -34.76
CA GLY A 452 14.22 -4.66 -33.88
C GLY A 452 14.60 -4.83 -32.39
N THR A 453 15.90 -4.66 -32.02
CA THR A 453 16.27 -4.63 -30.60
C THR A 453 15.71 -3.37 -29.95
N GLU A 454 14.93 -3.55 -28.88
CA GLU A 454 14.34 -2.46 -28.09
C GLU A 454 15.35 -1.96 -27.04
N THR A 455 15.55 -0.64 -26.93
CA THR A 455 16.41 -0.12 -25.85
C THR A 455 15.70 -0.19 -24.50
N PHE A 456 14.49 0.34 -24.41
CA PHE A 456 13.59 0.23 -23.28
C PHE A 456 12.28 -0.37 -23.79
N PRO A 457 11.94 -1.61 -23.46
CA PRO A 457 10.71 -2.24 -23.93
C PRO A 457 9.49 -1.70 -23.18
N GLY A 458 8.36 -1.60 -23.90
CA GLY A 458 7.08 -1.27 -23.27
C GLY A 458 6.96 0.18 -22.81
N VAL A 459 7.66 1.13 -23.42
CA VAL A 459 7.63 2.55 -23.06
C VAL A 459 7.22 3.43 -24.24
N THR A 460 6.60 4.56 -23.93
CA THR A 460 6.16 5.57 -24.88
C THR A 460 7.18 6.73 -24.99
N LYS A 461 6.98 7.61 -25.95
CA LYS A 461 7.70 8.89 -26.05
C LYS A 461 7.67 9.68 -24.75
N GLN A 462 6.50 9.71 -24.10
CA GLN A 462 6.29 10.45 -22.85
C GLN A 462 6.99 9.78 -21.68
N ASP A 463 7.02 8.44 -21.63
CA ASP A 463 7.73 7.70 -20.57
C ASP A 463 9.23 8.00 -20.59
N ILE A 464 9.83 8.11 -21.76
CA ILE A 464 11.26 8.48 -21.89
C ILE A 464 11.52 9.87 -21.28
N LEU A 465 10.64 10.84 -21.54
CA LEU A 465 10.79 12.18 -20.96
C LEU A 465 10.53 12.16 -19.44
N THR A 466 9.60 11.34 -18.97
CA THR A 466 9.35 11.14 -17.56
C THR A 466 10.58 10.54 -16.87
N TYR A 467 11.18 9.50 -17.41
CA TYR A 467 12.43 8.93 -16.89
C TYR A 467 13.57 9.94 -16.85
N ALA A 468 13.67 10.81 -17.87
CA ALA A 468 14.68 11.87 -17.89
C ALA A 468 14.49 12.85 -16.73
N LEU A 469 13.25 13.18 -16.38
CA LEU A 469 12.97 14.05 -15.24
C LEU A 469 13.20 13.36 -13.90
N GLU A 470 12.74 12.13 -13.76
CA GLU A 470 12.81 11.39 -12.49
C GLU A 470 14.25 11.00 -12.13
N LEU A 471 15.04 10.56 -13.11
CA LEU A 471 16.40 10.02 -12.90
C LEU A 471 17.52 11.05 -13.15
N SER A 472 17.23 12.13 -13.86
CA SER A 472 18.21 13.16 -14.21
C SER A 472 17.66 14.58 -14.22
N GLY A 473 16.50 14.82 -13.59
CA GLY A 473 15.83 16.12 -13.61
C GLY A 473 16.66 17.29 -13.10
N ASP A 474 17.51 17.07 -12.12
CA ASP A 474 18.45 18.07 -11.60
C ASP A 474 19.49 18.50 -12.64
N GLU A 475 19.66 17.76 -13.73
CA GLU A 475 20.47 18.21 -14.87
C GLU A 475 19.80 19.39 -15.59
N PHE A 476 18.47 19.48 -15.56
CA PHE A 476 17.69 20.48 -16.28
C PHE A 476 17.09 21.57 -15.42
N ILE A 477 16.95 21.32 -14.10
CA ILE A 477 16.30 22.22 -13.14
C ILE A 477 17.20 22.43 -11.93
N ASP A 478 17.45 23.70 -11.60
CA ASP A 478 18.06 24.11 -10.33
C ASP A 478 16.98 24.84 -9.52
N TYR A 479 16.25 24.08 -8.70
CA TYR A 479 15.18 24.63 -7.85
C TYR A 479 15.69 25.70 -6.89
N LYS A 480 16.93 25.57 -6.42
CA LYS A 480 17.57 26.51 -5.51
C LYS A 480 17.76 27.89 -6.15
N LYS A 481 18.18 27.92 -7.42
CA LYS A 481 18.38 29.18 -8.16
C LYS A 481 17.11 29.62 -8.89
N GLY A 482 16.05 28.82 -8.89
CA GLY A 482 14.87 29.07 -9.69
C GLY A 482 15.19 29.12 -11.20
N THR A 483 16.14 28.29 -11.67
CA THR A 483 16.58 28.29 -13.07
C THR A 483 16.41 26.94 -13.72
N CYS A 484 16.20 26.94 -15.03
CA CYS A 484 16.14 25.71 -15.82
C CYS A 484 16.89 25.87 -17.16
N ARG A 485 17.14 24.75 -17.85
CA ARG A 485 17.84 24.71 -19.13
C ARG A 485 17.29 23.65 -20.09
N PHE A 486 15.97 23.71 -20.29
CA PHE A 486 15.27 22.85 -21.23
C PHE A 486 15.52 23.18 -22.71
N ASP A 487 16.15 24.31 -23.01
CA ASP A 487 16.63 24.69 -24.35
C ASP A 487 18.06 24.24 -24.63
N SER A 488 18.68 23.42 -23.75
CA SER A 488 20.02 22.88 -23.92
C SER A 488 20.08 21.79 -25.00
N ASP A 489 21.25 21.63 -25.59
CA ASP A 489 21.52 20.58 -26.62
C ASP A 489 21.19 19.17 -26.04
N SER A 490 21.49 18.92 -24.77
CA SER A 490 21.21 17.64 -24.11
C SER A 490 19.72 17.34 -24.01
N PHE A 491 18.88 18.32 -23.63
CA PHE A 491 17.42 18.12 -23.59
C PHE A 491 16.81 17.99 -24.98
N ILE A 492 17.29 18.79 -25.95
CA ILE A 492 16.89 18.67 -27.35
C ILE A 492 17.24 17.28 -27.91
N ALA A 493 18.43 16.73 -27.60
CA ALA A 493 18.81 15.38 -27.97
C ALA A 493 17.89 14.33 -27.32
N MET A 494 17.52 14.53 -26.04
CA MET A 494 16.59 13.68 -25.32
C MET A 494 15.19 13.66 -25.97
N MET A 495 14.65 14.82 -26.32
CA MET A 495 13.36 14.91 -27.02
C MET A 495 13.41 14.20 -28.40
N LYS A 496 14.50 14.35 -29.14
CA LYS A 496 14.70 13.65 -30.43
C LYS A 496 14.80 12.13 -30.23
N TYR A 497 15.46 11.69 -29.16
CA TYR A 497 15.53 10.27 -28.78
C TYR A 497 14.16 9.72 -28.41
N ALA A 498 13.41 10.43 -27.57
CA ALA A 498 12.05 10.08 -27.19
C ALA A 498 11.12 9.92 -28.40
N ASN A 499 11.26 10.77 -29.42
CA ASN A 499 10.44 10.68 -30.65
C ASN A 499 10.65 9.40 -31.47
N GLY A 500 11.67 8.60 -31.16
CA GLY A 500 11.89 7.26 -31.75
C GLY A 500 10.97 6.16 -31.15
N TYR A 501 10.25 6.45 -30.08
CA TYR A 501 9.34 5.51 -29.41
C TYR A 501 7.92 5.65 -29.91
N ILE A 502 7.00 4.80 -29.43
CA ILE A 502 5.59 4.81 -29.79
C ILE A 502 4.83 5.96 -29.11
N ASP A 503 3.77 6.48 -29.73
CA ASP A 503 3.00 7.60 -29.21
C ASP A 503 2.15 7.22 -27.98
N GLY A 504 1.64 6.01 -27.95
CA GLY A 504 0.80 5.51 -26.85
C GLY A 504 0.72 3.99 -26.85
N ILE A 505 0.39 3.44 -25.72
CA ILE A 505 0.19 2.00 -25.51
C ILE A 505 -1.28 1.79 -25.18
N ASP A 506 -1.95 0.95 -25.95
CA ASP A 506 -3.19 0.32 -25.49
C ASP A 506 -2.78 -0.80 -24.54
N TYR A 507 -2.91 -0.53 -23.25
CA TYR A 507 -2.41 -1.42 -22.19
C TYR A 507 -2.97 -2.83 -22.29
N ASP A 508 -4.26 -2.98 -22.61
CA ASP A 508 -4.92 -4.29 -22.67
C ASP A 508 -4.42 -5.16 -23.84
N SER A 509 -4.07 -4.52 -24.97
CA SER A 509 -3.57 -5.24 -26.14
C SER A 509 -2.05 -5.38 -26.20
N TYR A 510 -1.30 -4.47 -25.59
CA TYR A 510 0.16 -4.49 -25.63
C TYR A 510 0.76 -5.41 -24.55
N PHE A 511 0.23 -5.34 -23.32
CA PHE A 511 0.68 -6.16 -22.20
C PHE A 511 -0.14 -7.46 -22.07
N ASP A 512 -0.37 -8.12 -23.20
CA ASP A 512 -1.02 -9.43 -23.27
C ASP A 512 -0.08 -10.57 -22.80
N ASP A 513 -0.60 -11.80 -22.75
CA ASP A 513 0.17 -12.98 -22.39
C ASP A 513 1.43 -13.18 -23.24
N SER A 514 1.43 -12.72 -24.49
CA SER A 514 2.57 -12.81 -25.39
C SER A 514 3.69 -11.83 -25.03
N PHE A 515 3.34 -10.61 -24.57
CA PHE A 515 4.30 -9.66 -24.06
C PHE A 515 4.98 -10.20 -22.79
N TRP A 516 4.18 -10.66 -21.82
CA TRP A 516 4.71 -11.16 -20.55
C TRP A 516 5.57 -12.42 -20.73
N SER A 517 5.17 -13.33 -21.61
CA SER A 517 5.99 -14.50 -21.96
C SER A 517 7.33 -14.11 -22.60
N ARG A 518 7.35 -13.05 -23.40
CA ARG A 518 8.57 -12.50 -24.03
C ARG A 518 9.39 -11.72 -23.01
N PHE A 519 8.76 -11.00 -22.09
CA PHE A 519 9.43 -10.19 -21.07
C PHE A 519 10.39 -11.02 -20.20
N ASP A 520 10.03 -12.26 -19.89
CA ASP A 520 10.89 -13.18 -19.12
C ASP A 520 12.21 -13.51 -19.81
N THR A 521 12.32 -13.36 -21.14
CA THR A 521 13.48 -13.79 -21.94
C THR A 521 14.14 -12.67 -22.73
N MET A 522 13.46 -11.54 -22.98
CA MET A 522 13.93 -10.50 -23.90
C MET A 522 15.25 -9.85 -23.51
N PHE A 523 15.58 -9.79 -22.23
CA PHE A 523 16.89 -9.31 -21.77
C PHE A 523 17.96 -10.38 -21.88
N ALA A 524 17.60 -11.67 -21.66
CA ALA A 524 18.52 -12.79 -21.79
C ALA A 524 18.94 -13.03 -23.25
N ASP A 525 18.01 -12.92 -24.21
CA ASP A 525 18.25 -13.11 -25.64
C ASP A 525 18.66 -11.82 -26.39
N GLU A 526 18.77 -10.69 -25.67
CA GLU A 526 19.19 -9.37 -26.16
C GLU A 526 18.21 -8.71 -27.15
N SER A 527 16.95 -9.14 -27.18
CA SER A 527 15.90 -8.42 -27.92
C SER A 527 15.48 -7.13 -27.23
N ALA A 528 15.81 -6.98 -25.92
CA ALA A 528 15.77 -5.73 -25.17
C ALA A 528 17.08 -5.49 -24.41
N LEU A 529 17.46 -4.22 -24.21
CA LEU A 529 18.77 -3.85 -23.67
C LEU A 529 18.73 -3.41 -22.21
N LEU A 530 17.79 -2.56 -21.85
CA LEU A 530 17.70 -1.91 -20.53
C LEU A 530 16.35 -2.14 -19.90
N MET A 531 16.37 -2.50 -18.62
CA MET A 531 15.21 -2.62 -17.76
C MET A 531 15.28 -1.55 -16.68
N THR A 532 14.27 -0.68 -16.59
CA THR A 532 14.13 0.20 -15.42
C THR A 532 13.72 -0.62 -14.20
N ALA A 533 14.36 -0.39 -13.07
CA ALA A 533 14.17 -1.18 -11.87
C ALA A 533 14.13 -0.33 -10.61
N TYR A 534 13.14 -0.58 -9.74
CA TYR A 534 13.13 -0.16 -8.36
C TYR A 534 13.78 -1.25 -7.53
N LEU A 535 14.88 -0.91 -6.88
CA LEU A 535 15.63 -1.82 -6.02
C LEU A 535 15.29 -1.46 -4.58
N SER A 536 14.73 -2.39 -3.84
CA SER A 536 14.21 -2.20 -2.49
C SER A 536 14.89 -3.09 -1.45
N ASP A 537 15.52 -4.18 -1.88
CA ASP A 537 16.26 -5.09 -1.02
C ASP A 537 17.51 -5.67 -1.67
N TYR A 538 18.34 -6.36 -0.88
CA TYR A 538 19.63 -6.92 -1.34
C TYR A 538 19.48 -8.13 -2.28
N THR A 539 18.27 -8.64 -2.51
CA THR A 539 18.04 -9.77 -3.41
C THR A 539 17.65 -9.32 -4.82
N ASP A 540 17.27 -8.06 -5.02
CA ASP A 540 16.67 -7.60 -6.27
C ASP A 540 17.62 -7.76 -7.46
N ILE A 541 18.85 -7.23 -7.42
CA ILE A 541 19.82 -7.39 -8.54
C ILE A 541 20.11 -8.88 -8.77
N PHE A 542 20.38 -9.64 -7.69
CA PHE A 542 20.62 -11.08 -7.78
C PHE A 542 19.48 -11.82 -8.50
N ARG A 543 18.24 -11.45 -8.22
CA ARG A 543 17.05 -12.01 -8.88
C ARG A 543 16.98 -11.63 -10.36
N PHE A 544 17.17 -10.35 -10.69
CA PHE A 544 17.20 -9.89 -12.09
C PHE A 544 18.27 -10.59 -12.91
N GLU A 545 19.49 -10.71 -12.39
CA GLU A 545 20.57 -11.44 -13.03
C GLU A 545 20.21 -12.90 -13.32
N ARG A 546 19.57 -13.59 -12.37
CA ARG A 546 19.26 -15.03 -12.50
C ARG A 546 18.01 -15.31 -13.33
N ILE A 547 17.02 -14.45 -13.25
CA ILE A 547 15.72 -14.68 -13.88
C ILE A 547 15.64 -14.03 -15.25
N ASN A 548 15.93 -12.73 -15.35
CA ASN A 548 15.68 -11.95 -16.56
C ASN A 548 16.88 -11.87 -17.50
N PHE A 549 18.10 -11.62 -16.97
CA PHE A 549 19.27 -11.37 -17.79
C PHE A 549 20.11 -12.62 -18.09
N GLY A 550 20.13 -13.60 -17.18
CA GLY A 550 20.94 -14.81 -17.33
C GLY A 550 22.44 -14.62 -17.12
N GLU A 551 22.89 -13.40 -16.84
CA GLU A 551 24.29 -13.00 -16.60
C GLU A 551 24.35 -11.76 -15.70
N PRO A 552 25.57 -11.34 -15.23
CA PRO A 552 25.72 -10.12 -14.45
C PRO A 552 25.20 -8.87 -15.16
N VAL A 553 24.61 -7.95 -14.39
CA VAL A 553 24.11 -6.67 -14.87
C VAL A 553 24.95 -5.51 -14.33
N THR A 554 24.88 -4.38 -15.00
CA THR A 554 25.41 -3.08 -14.56
C THR A 554 24.22 -2.15 -14.33
N ALA A 555 24.22 -1.40 -13.24
CA ALA A 555 23.32 -0.28 -13.06
C ALA A 555 23.78 0.87 -13.97
N VAL A 556 23.29 0.81 -15.20
CA VAL A 556 23.67 1.76 -16.26
C VAL A 556 23.13 3.15 -15.96
N GLY A 557 22.00 3.22 -15.26
CA GLY A 557 21.27 4.46 -15.06
C GLY A 557 20.55 4.97 -16.31
N PHE A 558 19.86 6.10 -16.18
CA PHE A 558 19.29 6.79 -17.33
C PHE A 558 20.32 7.76 -17.94
N PRO A 559 20.36 7.93 -19.26
CA PRO A 559 21.41 8.72 -19.93
C PRO A 559 21.49 10.17 -19.42
N CYS A 560 22.65 10.55 -18.90
CA CYS A 560 22.94 11.88 -18.35
C CYS A 560 24.35 12.32 -18.79
N GLU A 561 24.59 13.64 -18.84
CA GLU A 561 25.91 14.19 -19.18
C GLU A 561 26.81 14.28 -17.93
N ASN A 562 26.24 14.64 -16.78
CA ASN A 562 27.00 14.98 -15.58
C ASN A 562 26.63 14.15 -14.35
N ARG A 563 25.82 13.13 -14.51
CA ARG A 563 25.31 12.27 -13.44
C ARG A 563 25.33 10.81 -13.83
N ILE A 564 25.07 9.92 -12.86
CA ILE A 564 24.97 8.47 -13.11
C ILE A 564 23.59 8.10 -13.64
N GLY A 565 22.56 8.92 -13.36
CA GLY A 565 21.18 8.59 -13.75
C GLY A 565 20.59 7.45 -12.92
N THR A 566 21.03 7.35 -11.66
CA THR A 566 20.54 6.46 -10.63
C THR A 566 20.16 7.32 -9.43
N SER A 567 18.94 7.21 -8.95
CA SER A 567 18.39 8.10 -7.92
C SER A 567 17.82 7.33 -6.73
N PHE A 568 17.88 7.94 -5.57
CA PHE A 568 17.11 7.49 -4.42
C PHE A 568 15.63 7.77 -4.63
N VAL A 569 14.79 6.80 -4.28
CA VAL A 569 13.34 6.97 -4.18
C VAL A 569 12.98 7.08 -2.72
N VAL A 570 12.39 8.19 -2.37
CA VAL A 570 11.96 8.55 -1.02
C VAL A 570 10.45 8.69 -1.05
N ASP A 571 9.75 7.60 -0.73
CA ASP A 571 8.28 7.56 -0.74
C ASP A 571 7.68 8.37 0.43
N THR A 572 8.46 8.56 1.50
CA THR A 572 8.06 9.30 2.69
C THR A 572 9.22 10.12 3.21
N ALA A 573 9.09 11.44 3.22
CA ALA A 573 10.07 12.34 3.84
C ALA A 573 9.41 13.22 4.90
N PHE A 574 10.02 13.28 6.07
CA PHE A 574 9.53 14.02 7.23
C PHE A 574 10.15 15.41 7.28
N SER A 575 9.31 16.42 7.43
CA SER A 575 9.72 17.82 7.66
C SER A 575 9.02 18.36 8.89
N ILE A 576 9.69 19.18 9.67
CA ILE A 576 9.11 19.89 10.83
C ILE A 576 8.84 21.34 10.41
N SER A 577 7.64 21.83 10.71
CA SER A 577 7.25 23.21 10.41
C SER A 577 8.12 24.21 11.19
N GLU A 578 8.61 25.25 10.50
CA GLU A 578 9.31 26.36 11.16
C GLU A 578 8.39 27.12 12.14
N LYS A 579 7.07 27.08 11.91
CA LYS A 579 6.09 27.75 12.78
C LYS A 579 5.54 26.87 13.91
N SER A 580 5.89 25.59 13.96
CA SER A 580 5.46 24.73 15.06
C SER A 580 6.02 25.26 16.39
N ASP A 581 5.18 25.32 17.40
CA ASP A 581 5.59 25.58 18.78
C ASP A 581 6.11 24.32 19.49
N GLU A 582 5.88 23.13 18.89
CA GLU A 582 6.19 21.80 19.43
C GLU A 582 7.29 21.09 18.60
N LYS A 583 8.32 21.84 18.12
CA LYS A 583 9.38 21.28 17.24
C LYS A 583 10.17 20.14 17.88
N GLN A 584 10.45 20.25 19.19
CA GLN A 584 11.18 19.21 19.91
C GLN A 584 10.36 17.93 20.03
N GLU A 585 9.08 18.07 20.30
CA GLU A 585 8.12 16.96 20.41
C GLU A 585 7.86 16.30 19.05
N ALA A 586 7.78 17.11 17.99
CA ALA A 586 7.73 16.61 16.61
C ALA A 586 9.00 15.80 16.28
N TRP A 587 10.17 16.26 16.71
CA TRP A 587 11.43 15.51 16.58
C TRP A 587 11.40 14.20 17.38
N GLU A 588 10.88 14.20 18.61
CA GLU A 588 10.76 12.98 19.41
C GLU A 588 9.94 11.88 18.70
N PHE A 589 8.95 12.25 17.91
CA PHE A 589 8.27 11.29 17.06
C PHE A 589 9.16 10.81 15.90
N ILE A 590 9.72 11.75 15.12
CA ILE A 590 10.53 11.41 13.93
C ILE A 590 11.73 10.55 14.32
N ARG A 591 12.42 10.87 15.42
CA ARG A 591 13.58 10.09 15.88
C ARG A 591 13.25 8.62 16.16
N THR A 592 11.99 8.30 16.58
CA THR A 592 11.60 6.92 16.83
C THR A 592 11.69 6.06 15.56
N LEU A 593 11.47 6.67 14.39
CA LEU A 593 11.56 6.03 13.07
C LEU A 593 13.01 5.87 12.59
N LEU A 594 13.95 6.59 13.20
CA LEU A 594 15.38 6.58 12.85
C LEU A 594 16.22 5.71 13.80
N LEU A 595 15.65 5.23 14.90
CA LEU A 595 16.35 4.39 15.86
C LEU A 595 16.50 2.93 15.35
N PRO A 596 17.55 2.20 15.77
CA PRO A 596 17.81 0.82 15.31
C PRO A 596 16.62 -0.11 15.48
N LYS A 597 15.86 0.02 16.59
CA LYS A 597 14.69 -0.82 16.88
C LYS A 597 13.64 -0.77 15.76
N TYR A 598 13.48 0.38 15.11
CA TYR A 598 12.57 0.55 13.97
C TYR A 598 13.27 0.19 12.67
N GLN A 599 14.46 0.72 12.44
CA GLN A 599 15.24 0.55 11.22
C GLN A 599 15.60 -0.92 10.89
N ASP A 600 15.84 -1.75 11.91
CA ASP A 600 16.13 -3.19 11.75
C ASP A 600 14.92 -4.01 11.23
N LYS A 601 13.71 -3.42 11.21
CA LYS A 601 12.48 -4.04 10.73
C LYS A 601 11.95 -3.41 9.43
N CYS A 602 12.74 -2.55 8.81
CA CYS A 602 12.35 -1.87 7.58
C CYS A 602 12.10 -2.88 6.45
N ASP A 603 11.04 -2.71 5.71
CA ASP A 603 10.63 -3.53 4.57
C ASP A 603 11.35 -3.14 3.26
N CYS A 604 12.06 -2.01 3.27
CA CYS A 604 12.94 -1.52 2.21
C CYS A 604 14.36 -1.30 2.77
N PHE A 605 15.21 -0.61 2.02
CA PHE A 605 16.53 -0.23 2.55
C PHE A 605 16.38 0.77 3.71
N PRO A 606 16.87 0.42 4.92
CA PRO A 606 16.93 1.35 6.05
C PRO A 606 17.96 2.45 5.79
N VAL A 607 17.73 3.63 6.36
CA VAL A 607 18.66 4.78 6.19
C VAL A 607 19.89 4.69 7.06
N ARG A 608 19.87 3.86 8.12
CA ARG A 608 21.01 3.61 9.00
C ARG A 608 21.99 2.61 8.41
N THR A 609 23.27 2.91 8.49
CA THR A 609 24.35 2.04 7.97
C THR A 609 24.42 0.70 8.71
N ASP A 610 24.27 0.70 10.06
CA ASP A 610 24.29 -0.52 10.87
C ASP A 610 23.08 -1.43 10.60
N SER A 611 21.90 -0.87 10.35
CA SER A 611 20.70 -1.62 9.98
C SER A 611 20.77 -2.10 8.53
N LEU A 612 21.38 -1.34 7.63
CA LEU A 612 21.65 -1.73 6.25
C LEU A 612 22.59 -2.95 6.19
N GLU A 613 23.64 -2.98 7.03
CA GLU A 613 24.53 -4.13 7.17
C GLU A 613 23.79 -5.39 7.69
N LYS A 614 22.85 -5.23 8.62
CA LYS A 614 22.01 -6.34 9.11
C LYS A 614 21.08 -6.86 8.02
N SER A 615 20.46 -5.96 7.22
CA SER A 615 19.63 -6.35 6.10
C SER A 615 20.43 -7.14 5.06
N ALA A 616 21.63 -6.67 4.71
CA ALA A 616 22.56 -7.38 3.83
C ALA A 616 22.91 -8.78 4.36
N ALA A 617 23.20 -8.91 5.66
CA ALA A 617 23.49 -10.17 6.29
C ALA A 617 22.28 -11.12 6.33
N ALA A 618 21.08 -10.57 6.49
CA ALA A 618 19.84 -11.35 6.44
C ALA A 618 19.54 -11.87 5.03
N ALA A 619 19.81 -11.10 3.99
CA ALA A 619 19.61 -11.51 2.60
C ALA A 619 20.43 -12.76 2.21
N MET A 620 21.60 -12.94 2.79
CA MET A 620 22.47 -14.11 2.54
C MET A 620 21.99 -15.39 3.25
N LYS A 621 21.00 -15.31 4.15
CA LYS A 621 20.48 -16.49 4.85
C LYS A 621 19.46 -17.21 4.00
N HIS A 622 19.41 -18.53 4.15
CA HIS A 622 18.36 -19.33 3.52
C HIS A 622 16.99 -18.93 4.03
N ASP A 623 16.10 -18.61 3.09
CA ASP A 623 14.69 -18.34 3.36
C ASP A 623 13.83 -19.10 2.35
N PRO A 624 13.18 -20.20 2.77
CA PRO A 624 12.36 -21.00 1.88
C PRO A 624 11.16 -20.22 1.31
N ASN A 625 10.69 -19.17 1.99
CA ASN A 625 9.57 -18.36 1.53
C ASN A 625 9.98 -17.35 0.46
N ARG A 626 11.28 -17.02 0.33
CA ARG A 626 11.78 -16.08 -0.68
C ARG A 626 11.59 -16.57 -2.11
N VAL A 627 11.51 -17.88 -2.33
CA VAL A 627 11.37 -18.52 -3.65
C VAL A 627 10.04 -18.17 -4.32
N ASN A 628 9.00 -17.95 -3.53
CA ASN A 628 7.63 -17.71 -4.01
C ASN A 628 7.26 -16.22 -4.11
N GLN A 629 8.18 -15.31 -3.81
CA GLN A 629 7.90 -13.89 -3.95
C GLN A 629 7.90 -13.51 -5.43
N ALA A 630 6.73 -13.15 -5.93
CA ALA A 630 6.56 -12.60 -7.27
C ALA A 630 7.37 -11.30 -7.41
N ILE A 631 8.07 -11.14 -8.55
CA ILE A 631 8.72 -9.88 -8.88
C ILE A 631 7.61 -8.92 -9.32
N VAL A 632 7.43 -7.84 -8.59
CA VAL A 632 6.53 -6.76 -9.00
C VAL A 632 7.30 -5.87 -9.98
N ILE A 633 6.98 -5.98 -11.26
CA ILE A 633 7.51 -5.13 -12.31
C ILE A 633 6.34 -4.31 -12.86
N MET A 634 6.48 -2.98 -12.89
CA MET A 634 5.47 -2.04 -13.40
C MET A 634 4.08 -2.20 -12.76
N GLY A 635 4.01 -2.51 -11.44
CA GLY A 635 2.74 -2.65 -10.70
C GLY A 635 1.98 -3.96 -10.97
N GLN A 636 2.50 -4.87 -11.80
CA GLN A 636 1.91 -6.18 -12.05
C GLN A 636 2.82 -7.30 -11.52
N MET A 637 2.21 -8.34 -10.95
CA MET A 637 2.93 -9.54 -10.53
C MET A 637 3.32 -10.36 -11.75
N ALA A 638 4.58 -10.30 -12.16
CA ALA A 638 5.14 -11.27 -13.06
C ALA A 638 5.41 -12.57 -12.27
N LEU A 639 4.54 -13.54 -12.40
CA LEU A 639 4.83 -14.89 -11.98
C LEU A 639 5.87 -15.44 -12.95
N SER A 640 7.13 -15.53 -12.51
CA SER A 640 8.16 -16.20 -13.31
C SER A 640 7.75 -17.66 -13.51
N SER A 641 7.33 -17.99 -14.72
CA SER A 641 6.93 -19.34 -15.06
C SER A 641 8.11 -20.31 -14.89
N GLY A 642 8.13 -21.04 -13.77
CA GLY A 642 8.82 -22.33 -13.71
C GLY A 642 10.31 -22.35 -13.40
N LYS A 643 10.97 -21.26 -13.01
CA LYS A 643 12.33 -21.34 -12.46
C LYS A 643 12.20 -21.58 -10.95
N GLY A 644 12.61 -22.77 -10.51
CA GLY A 644 12.66 -23.15 -9.10
C GLY A 644 13.59 -22.25 -8.29
N TYR A 645 13.92 -22.69 -7.10
CA TYR A 645 14.83 -22.01 -6.19
C TYR A 645 16.13 -21.54 -6.87
N ILE A 646 16.39 -20.22 -6.83
CA ILE A 646 17.55 -19.57 -7.49
C ILE A 646 18.77 -19.43 -6.58
N GLY A 647 18.69 -19.85 -5.31
CA GLY A 647 19.75 -19.73 -4.31
C GLY A 647 19.69 -18.43 -3.50
N GLU A 648 20.66 -18.24 -2.62
CA GLU A 648 20.85 -17.02 -1.84
C GLU A 648 21.92 -16.13 -2.46
N PRO A 649 21.78 -14.79 -2.33
CA PRO A 649 22.85 -13.87 -2.65
C PRO A 649 24.13 -14.21 -1.90
N GLN A 650 25.25 -14.08 -2.60
CA GLN A 650 26.58 -14.26 -2.04
C GLN A 650 27.19 -12.87 -1.72
N LYS A 651 28.34 -12.87 -1.05
CA LYS A 651 29.03 -11.62 -0.70
C LYS A 651 29.26 -10.71 -1.92
N ALA A 652 29.54 -11.28 -3.09
CA ALA A 652 29.72 -10.50 -4.33
C ALA A 652 28.44 -9.80 -4.78
N ASP A 653 27.28 -10.46 -4.63
CA ASP A 653 25.96 -9.87 -4.98
C ASP A 653 25.63 -8.72 -4.02
N ILE A 654 25.94 -8.89 -2.72
CA ILE A 654 25.79 -7.83 -1.72
C ILE A 654 26.72 -6.64 -2.03
N ASP A 655 27.99 -6.90 -2.37
CA ASP A 655 28.94 -5.85 -2.69
C ASP A 655 28.52 -5.09 -3.96
N HIS A 656 27.94 -5.79 -4.94
CA HIS A 656 27.36 -5.17 -6.13
C HIS A 656 26.20 -4.25 -5.76
N MET A 657 25.22 -4.71 -4.98
CA MET A 657 24.11 -3.86 -4.52
C MET A 657 24.61 -2.64 -3.73
N ASN A 658 25.58 -2.82 -2.84
CA ASN A 658 26.21 -1.69 -2.13
C ASN A 658 26.85 -0.68 -3.08
N ALA A 659 27.50 -1.14 -4.16
CA ALA A 659 28.06 -0.25 -5.17
C ALA A 659 26.97 0.54 -5.92
N VAL A 660 25.83 -0.10 -6.20
CA VAL A 660 24.67 0.57 -6.81
C VAL A 660 24.06 1.60 -5.85
N ILE A 661 23.85 1.25 -4.58
CA ILE A 661 23.40 2.21 -3.56
C ILE A 661 24.36 3.40 -3.45
N ALA A 662 25.66 3.13 -3.45
CA ALA A 662 26.69 4.18 -3.39
C ALA A 662 26.74 5.06 -4.64
N SER A 663 26.27 4.56 -5.78
CA SER A 663 26.24 5.29 -7.06
C SER A 663 25.06 6.26 -7.18
N ALA A 664 24.02 6.10 -6.36
CA ALA A 664 22.87 7.01 -6.36
C ALA A 664 23.32 8.42 -5.93
N ASP A 665 23.02 9.41 -6.75
CA ASP A 665 23.58 10.76 -6.67
C ASP A 665 22.50 11.88 -6.60
N GLY A 666 21.24 11.53 -6.30
CA GLY A 666 20.13 12.46 -6.10
C GLY A 666 18.87 11.77 -5.64
N ILE A 667 17.85 12.55 -5.32
CA ILE A 667 16.51 12.04 -5.02
C ILE A 667 15.68 12.12 -6.29
N MET A 668 14.94 11.05 -6.60
CA MET A 668 13.95 11.05 -7.66
C MET A 668 12.97 12.19 -7.40
N SER A 669 12.90 13.13 -8.31
CA SER A 669 12.06 14.32 -8.20
C SER A 669 10.89 14.22 -9.17
N TYR A 670 9.69 14.40 -8.65
CA TYR A 670 8.48 14.40 -9.43
C TYR A 670 7.72 15.70 -9.21
N ASN A 671 7.80 16.61 -10.18
CA ASN A 671 6.99 17.83 -10.16
C ASN A 671 5.93 17.71 -11.27
N ALA A 672 4.70 17.39 -10.86
CA ALA A 672 3.60 17.14 -11.78
C ALA A 672 3.36 18.35 -12.73
N SER A 673 3.40 19.58 -12.21
CA SER A 673 3.19 20.78 -13.03
C SER A 673 4.28 20.97 -14.09
N ILE A 674 5.53 20.71 -13.75
CA ILE A 674 6.65 20.79 -14.71
C ILE A 674 6.55 19.66 -15.74
N ARG A 675 6.25 18.44 -15.28
CA ARG A 675 6.01 17.32 -16.19
C ARG A 675 4.89 17.62 -17.18
N ASP A 676 3.76 18.16 -16.71
CA ASP A 676 2.62 18.48 -17.56
C ASP A 676 2.97 19.53 -18.60
N ILE A 677 3.75 20.57 -18.23
CA ILE A 677 4.27 21.56 -19.18
C ILE A 677 5.13 20.88 -20.25
N ILE A 678 6.03 19.96 -19.85
CA ILE A 678 6.93 19.28 -20.78
C ILE A 678 6.13 18.36 -21.70
N THR A 679 5.22 17.57 -21.14
CA THR A 679 4.37 16.63 -21.89
C THR A 679 3.53 17.36 -22.95
N GLU A 680 2.83 18.44 -22.53
CA GLU A 680 1.98 19.24 -23.43
C GLU A 680 2.79 19.83 -24.61
N GLU A 681 3.94 20.41 -24.33
CA GLU A 681 4.73 21.04 -25.39
C GLU A 681 5.52 20.03 -26.25
N ALA A 682 6.01 18.93 -25.64
CA ALA A 682 6.65 17.85 -26.39
C ALA A 682 5.69 17.18 -27.37
N GLU A 683 4.40 17.07 -27.04
CA GLU A 683 3.37 16.56 -27.94
C GLU A 683 3.27 17.39 -29.24
N THR A 684 3.47 18.70 -29.17
CA THR A 684 3.49 19.56 -30.35
C THR A 684 4.66 19.26 -31.31
N PHE A 685 5.79 18.79 -30.75
CA PHE A 685 6.91 18.28 -31.55
C PHE A 685 6.64 16.84 -32.05
N PHE A 686 6.12 15.96 -31.21
CA PHE A 686 5.84 14.57 -31.58
C PHE A 686 4.79 14.46 -32.71
N SER A 687 3.80 15.33 -32.70
CA SER A 687 2.82 15.45 -33.79
C SER A 687 3.33 16.16 -35.05
N GLY A 688 4.56 16.70 -35.03
CA GLY A 688 5.16 17.45 -36.13
C GLY A 688 4.64 18.87 -36.30
N ALA A 689 3.88 19.41 -35.34
CA ALA A 689 3.38 20.77 -35.38
C ALA A 689 4.46 21.83 -35.13
N LYS A 690 5.52 21.47 -34.37
CA LYS A 690 6.69 22.33 -34.08
C LYS A 690 7.99 21.56 -34.30
N THR A 691 9.08 22.31 -34.47
CA THR A 691 10.44 21.71 -34.39
C THR A 691 10.79 21.39 -32.94
N THR A 692 11.79 20.54 -32.73
CA THR A 692 12.28 20.21 -31.38
C THR A 692 12.75 21.46 -30.66
N GLU A 693 13.47 22.32 -31.35
CA GLU A 693 14.04 23.57 -30.83
C GLU A 693 12.93 24.56 -30.41
N GLU A 694 11.86 24.68 -31.21
CA GLU A 694 10.69 25.53 -30.88
C GLU A 694 9.96 25.01 -29.64
N ALA A 695 9.71 23.70 -29.54
CA ALA A 695 9.08 23.08 -28.37
C ALA A 695 9.96 23.26 -27.12
N ALA A 696 11.26 23.00 -27.22
CA ALA A 696 12.22 23.16 -26.14
C ALA A 696 12.28 24.60 -25.60
N GLN A 697 12.24 25.62 -26.46
CA GLN A 697 12.20 27.03 -26.06
C GLN A 697 10.92 27.41 -25.33
N ILE A 698 9.79 26.82 -25.74
CA ILE A 698 8.51 27.06 -25.04
C ILE A 698 8.53 26.39 -23.68
N ILE A 699 8.98 25.13 -23.59
CA ILE A 699 9.19 24.43 -22.32
C ILE A 699 10.06 25.27 -21.38
N GLN A 700 11.23 25.71 -21.88
CA GLN A 700 12.15 26.57 -21.13
C GLN A 700 11.47 27.82 -20.59
N SER A 701 10.67 28.47 -21.41
CA SER A 701 10.00 29.72 -21.02
C SER A 701 8.87 29.49 -20.00
N ARG A 702 8.07 28.43 -20.18
CA ARG A 702 6.97 28.08 -19.27
C ARG A 702 7.49 27.57 -17.92
N VAL A 703 8.48 26.68 -17.92
CA VAL A 703 9.08 26.17 -16.68
C VAL A 703 9.80 27.28 -15.92
N ARG A 704 10.52 28.19 -16.61
CA ARG A 704 11.12 29.34 -15.95
C ARG A 704 10.06 30.21 -15.26
N LEU A 705 8.96 30.51 -15.93
CA LEU A 705 7.86 31.27 -15.33
C LEU A 705 7.28 30.56 -14.10
N TYR A 706 7.05 29.24 -14.22
CA TYR A 706 6.59 28.44 -13.10
C TYR A 706 7.54 28.52 -11.91
N LEU A 707 8.84 28.39 -12.12
CA LEU A 707 9.83 28.49 -11.06
C LEU A 707 9.87 29.90 -10.44
N GLU A 708 9.75 30.97 -11.24
CA GLU A 708 9.71 32.36 -10.75
C GLU A 708 8.45 32.64 -9.90
N GLU A 709 7.31 32.01 -10.21
CA GLU A 709 6.07 32.16 -9.46
C GLU A 709 6.07 31.35 -8.15
N HIS A 710 6.88 30.30 -8.07
CA HIS A 710 6.89 29.36 -6.94
C HIS A 710 8.19 29.40 -6.10
N SER A 711 9.17 30.24 -6.46
CA SER A 711 10.42 30.47 -5.69
C SER A 711 10.28 31.52 -4.58
#